data_98f9315d6c3e6b026635e4af7bd4aa50
#
_entry.id   98f9315d6c3e6b026635e4af7bd4aa50
#
_cell.length_a   1.000
_cell.length_b   1.000
_cell.length_c   1.000
_cell.angle_alpha   90.00
_cell.angle_beta   90.00
_cell.angle_gamma   90.00
#
_symmetry.space_group_name_H-M   'P 1'
#
loop_
_entity.id
_entity.type
_entity.pdbx_description
1 polymer ?
#
loop_
_entity_poly.entity_id
_entity_poly.type
_entity_poly.pdbx_seq_one_letter_code
_entity_poly.pdbx_strand_id
1 'polypeptide(L)'
;MDDIGKCPVMHGSATTNSGVSTSNRDWWPNQLNLNILHQGDKRSNPMGIDFDYREEFKKLDYKALKKDLNDLMTDTQDWWPADYGHYGPFFIRMTWHAAGTYRTSDGRGGGGTGDQRFAPLNSWPDNGNLDKARRLLWPIKQKYGNKISWADLFILTGNVAIESMGGKTFGFSGGRADIWSPPEDIYWGKENEWLENKRYSGDRELEMPLGAVQMGLIYVNPQGPDGNPDPLASARDIRETFARMAMNDEETVALTAGGHTFGKAHGASDPDKYVGDEPEGAPIEQMGLGWQNSYGSGVGRDTITSGIEGAWTANPTKWDNGYFDLLLGYEWELVKSPAGAHQWHPINPKDEDLAPDAQDGSIKVSTMMTTADMAMREDPSYKIISKRFHENPDQFQDAFARAWFKLLHRDMGPKTRYLGPEVPKEELIWQDPVPTGNKNYNVDEVKSLLNKSSLTIQQMVETAWASASTFRGTDMRGGANGARIRLEPQKNWEVNKPSELSKVLEILTDISEKTSASIADVIVIAGNLGIEKASGKSLEFIPGRGDATQTNTDIDSFEVLEPVVDGFRNFQKQDYGVSPEEMLLDKAQIMGLTAPEMTVLIGGMRSLGISSSGHGVFTEPSGKLTNDFFVKLLDMGVEWKPAGKNSYESFDRSSAKKVSSASRVDLAFGSNSQLRAIAEVLSLIHISEPTRRKRI
;
A
#
# COMPACT_ATOMS: atom_id res chain seq x y z
N MET A 1 -38.20 25.16 3.90
CA MET A 1 -38.76 23.99 4.54
C MET A 1 -38.66 22.89 3.52
N ASP A 2 -37.72 22.09 3.78
CA ASP A 2 -37.73 20.65 3.87
C ASP A 2 -37.17 19.89 2.68
N ASP A 3 -35.94 19.57 2.70
CA ASP A 3 -35.48 18.25 2.26
C ASP A 3 -34.31 17.76 3.12
N ILE A 4 -34.56 17.67 4.41
CA ILE A 4 -33.70 16.96 5.37
C ILE A 4 -34.31 15.57 5.51
N GLY A 5 -33.96 14.60 4.67
CA GLY A 5 -34.53 13.29 4.87
C GLY A 5 -34.32 12.23 3.82
N LYS A 6 -33.30 12.36 2.98
CA LYS A 6 -32.91 11.24 2.11
C LYS A 6 -31.43 10.89 2.31
N CYS A 7 -31.19 10.18 3.41
CA CYS A 7 -29.95 9.42 3.52
C CYS A 7 -30.01 8.28 2.49
N PRO A 8 -29.04 8.16 1.56
CA PRO A 8 -29.02 7.09 0.55
C PRO A 8 -29.03 5.67 1.15
N VAL A 9 -28.67 5.53 2.41
CA VAL A 9 -28.65 4.25 3.15
C VAL A 9 -30.04 3.72 3.51
N MET A 10 -31.11 4.49 3.31
CA MET A 10 -32.48 4.12 3.73
C MET A 10 -33.27 3.35 2.68
N HIS A 11 -32.70 2.99 1.54
CA HIS A 11 -33.41 2.25 0.48
C HIS A 11 -32.84 0.85 0.16
N GLY A 12 -31.86 0.36 0.90
CA GLY A 12 -31.51 -1.05 0.88
C GLY A 12 -32.64 -1.90 1.48
N SER A 13 -33.02 -2.98 0.82
CA SER A 13 -34.02 -3.93 1.32
C SER A 13 -33.68 -4.34 2.75
N ALA A 14 -34.43 -3.81 3.72
CA ALA A 14 -34.21 -4.02 5.12
C ALA A 14 -34.51 -5.47 5.50
N THR A 15 -33.50 -6.30 5.52
CA THR A 15 -33.52 -7.57 6.26
C THR A 15 -33.11 -7.40 7.71
N THR A 16 -32.63 -6.20 8.09
CA THR A 16 -32.41 -5.83 9.49
C THR A 16 -33.10 -4.49 9.75
N ASN A 17 -33.87 -4.40 10.83
CA ASN A 17 -34.22 -3.12 11.40
C ASN A 17 -32.90 -2.40 11.67
N SER A 18 -32.46 -1.56 10.76
CA SER A 18 -31.38 -0.62 10.99
C SER A 18 -31.93 0.45 11.94
N GLY A 19 -32.06 0.08 13.20
CA GLY A 19 -32.08 1.08 14.25
C GLY A 19 -30.88 1.98 14.00
N VAL A 20 -31.04 3.25 14.28
CA VAL A 20 -29.97 4.25 14.26
C VAL A 20 -28.71 3.59 14.76
N SER A 21 -27.63 3.59 13.98
CA SER A 21 -26.34 3.05 14.38
C SER A 21 -25.96 3.63 15.74
N THR A 22 -25.48 2.78 16.64
CA THR A 22 -25.16 3.14 18.03
C THR A 22 -23.68 3.04 18.30
N SER A 23 -22.83 3.05 17.24
CA SER A 23 -21.39 3.07 17.42
C SER A 23 -20.93 4.44 17.95
N ASN A 24 -19.85 4.45 18.71
CA ASN A 24 -19.26 5.70 19.19
C ASN A 24 -18.90 6.65 18.03
N ARG A 25 -18.53 6.12 16.86
CA ARG A 25 -18.19 6.91 15.68
C ARG A 25 -19.41 7.66 15.13
N ASP A 26 -20.63 7.13 15.26
CA ASP A 26 -21.84 7.82 14.84
C ASP A 26 -22.18 9.01 15.73
N TRP A 27 -21.89 8.89 17.03
CA TRP A 27 -22.09 9.95 18.00
C TRP A 27 -20.99 11.01 17.99
N TRP A 28 -19.72 10.57 17.84
CA TRP A 28 -18.55 11.42 17.82
C TRP A 28 -17.62 11.05 16.65
N PRO A 29 -17.95 11.48 15.43
CA PRO A 29 -17.23 11.08 14.21
C PRO A 29 -15.77 11.54 14.18
N ASN A 30 -15.42 12.58 14.94
CA ASN A 30 -14.06 13.13 15.03
C ASN A 30 -13.21 12.49 16.15
N GLN A 31 -13.68 11.42 16.78
CA GLN A 31 -12.88 10.70 17.77
C GLN A 31 -11.86 9.79 17.08
N LEU A 32 -10.65 9.65 17.70
CA LEU A 32 -9.58 8.77 17.19
C LEU A 32 -10.11 7.35 16.94
N ASN A 33 -9.84 6.82 15.75
CA ASN A 33 -10.20 5.47 15.36
C ASN A 33 -9.13 4.46 15.80
N LEU A 34 -9.11 4.10 17.08
CA LEU A 34 -8.16 3.11 17.60
C LEU A 34 -8.37 1.68 17.08
N ASN A 35 -9.50 1.42 16.40
CA ASN A 35 -9.77 0.09 15.83
C ASN A 35 -8.74 -0.29 14.76
N ILE A 36 -8.16 0.68 14.07
CA ILE A 36 -7.12 0.41 13.07
C ILE A 36 -5.89 -0.31 13.66
N LEU A 37 -5.62 -0.18 14.95
CA LEU A 37 -4.53 -0.88 15.62
C LEU A 37 -4.86 -2.35 15.98
N HIS A 38 -6.09 -2.78 15.76
CA HIS A 38 -6.55 -4.14 16.04
C HIS A 38 -6.76 -4.97 14.78
N GLN A 39 -6.55 -4.39 13.62
CA GLN A 39 -6.66 -5.07 12.35
C GLN A 39 -5.72 -6.25 12.25
N GLY A 40 -5.30 -7.00 12.14
CA GLY A 40 -4.28 -8.05 12.14
C GLY A 40 -4.20 -8.84 13.44
N ASP A 41 -5.19 -8.75 14.32
CA ASP A 41 -5.23 -9.59 15.52
C ASP A 41 -5.32 -11.07 15.10
N LYS A 42 -4.28 -11.81 15.45
CA LYS A 42 -4.16 -13.25 15.10
C LYS A 42 -5.33 -14.10 15.61
N ARG A 43 -6.05 -13.65 16.64
CA ARG A 43 -7.22 -14.35 17.17
C ARG A 43 -8.42 -14.33 16.22
N SER A 44 -8.52 -13.33 15.35
CA SER A 44 -9.57 -13.25 14.33
C SER A 44 -9.24 -13.99 13.03
N ASN A 45 -8.03 -14.58 12.94
CA ASN A 45 -7.63 -15.36 11.78
C ASN A 45 -8.39 -16.70 11.74
N PRO A 46 -9.25 -16.96 10.73
CA PRO A 46 -10.01 -18.21 10.64
C PRO A 46 -9.13 -19.44 10.44
N MET A 47 -7.86 -19.26 10.05
CA MET A 47 -6.89 -20.33 9.90
C MET A 47 -6.24 -20.77 11.23
N GLY A 48 -6.48 -19.99 12.30
CA GLY A 48 -5.89 -20.21 13.61
C GLY A 48 -4.58 -19.44 13.84
N ILE A 49 -4.25 -19.29 15.12
CA ILE A 49 -3.14 -18.43 15.58
C ILE A 49 -1.75 -18.93 15.14
N ASP A 50 -1.62 -20.25 14.96
CA ASP A 50 -0.35 -20.90 14.61
C ASP A 50 -0.19 -21.13 13.10
N PHE A 51 -1.15 -20.67 12.30
CA PHE A 51 -1.09 -20.82 10.84
C PHE A 51 0.02 -19.95 10.23
N ASP A 52 0.95 -20.59 9.52
CA ASP A 52 2.01 -19.93 8.75
C ASP A 52 1.84 -20.25 7.26
N TYR A 53 1.33 -19.26 6.52
CA TYR A 53 1.11 -19.39 5.08
C TYR A 53 2.42 -19.67 4.31
N ARG A 54 3.53 -19.09 4.76
CA ARG A 54 4.82 -19.29 4.08
C ARG A 54 5.29 -20.73 4.14
N GLU A 55 4.99 -21.44 5.25
CA GLU A 55 5.25 -22.88 5.37
C GLU A 55 4.25 -23.71 4.57
N GLU A 56 2.99 -23.27 4.46
CA GLU A 56 2.00 -23.94 3.61
C GLU A 56 2.33 -23.81 2.12
N PHE A 57 2.76 -22.63 1.67
CA PHE A 57 3.17 -22.40 0.27
C PHE A 57 4.31 -23.33 -0.18
N LYS A 58 5.25 -23.69 0.70
CA LYS A 58 6.34 -24.63 0.39
C LYS A 58 5.85 -26.04 0.04
N LYS A 59 4.62 -26.38 0.42
CA LYS A 59 3.99 -27.69 0.13
C LYS A 59 3.21 -27.69 -1.20
N LEU A 60 3.19 -26.57 -1.92
CA LEU A 60 2.45 -26.39 -3.16
C LEU A 60 3.13 -27.14 -4.31
N ASP A 61 2.35 -27.92 -5.07
CA ASP A 61 2.77 -28.35 -6.40
C ASP A 61 2.59 -27.20 -7.40
N TYR A 62 3.63 -26.38 -7.49
CA TYR A 62 3.64 -25.16 -8.30
C TYR A 62 3.43 -25.44 -9.79
N LYS A 63 4.01 -26.55 -10.32
CA LYS A 63 3.87 -26.91 -11.74
C LYS A 63 2.45 -27.35 -12.08
N ALA A 64 1.84 -28.14 -11.20
CA ALA A 64 0.45 -28.55 -11.36
C ALA A 64 -0.49 -27.34 -11.31
N LEU A 65 -0.27 -26.39 -10.38
CA LEU A 65 -1.06 -25.16 -10.31
C LEU A 65 -0.94 -24.33 -11.58
N LYS A 66 0.28 -24.09 -12.09
CA LYS A 66 0.46 -23.36 -13.36
C LYS A 66 -0.22 -24.03 -14.53
N LYS A 67 -0.18 -25.37 -14.58
CA LYS A 67 -0.89 -26.14 -15.61
C LYS A 67 -2.41 -25.93 -15.52
N ASP A 68 -2.98 -26.07 -14.34
CA ASP A 68 -4.43 -25.87 -14.16
C ASP A 68 -4.87 -24.44 -14.50
N LEU A 69 -4.06 -23.43 -14.13
CA LEU A 69 -4.32 -22.05 -14.52
C LEU A 69 -4.23 -21.86 -16.04
N ASN A 70 -3.25 -22.48 -16.69
CA ASN A 70 -3.13 -22.41 -18.16
C ASN A 70 -4.31 -23.09 -18.86
N ASP A 71 -4.76 -24.24 -18.36
CA ASP A 71 -5.93 -24.96 -18.89
C ASP A 71 -7.20 -24.10 -18.73
N LEU A 72 -7.35 -23.39 -17.61
CA LEU A 72 -8.48 -22.48 -17.38
C LEU A 72 -8.56 -21.33 -18.39
N MET A 73 -7.43 -20.87 -18.96
CA MET A 73 -7.43 -19.73 -19.87
C MET A 73 -8.36 -19.93 -21.08
N THR A 74 -8.55 -21.15 -21.52
CA THR A 74 -9.39 -21.49 -22.69
C THR A 74 -10.61 -22.35 -22.37
N ASP A 75 -10.85 -22.65 -21.07
CA ASP A 75 -12.03 -23.39 -20.60
C ASP A 75 -13.21 -22.44 -20.38
N THR A 76 -13.80 -21.98 -21.49
CA THR A 76 -14.88 -20.99 -21.47
C THR A 76 -16.15 -21.53 -20.81
N GLN A 77 -16.77 -20.74 -19.96
CA GLN A 77 -17.97 -21.07 -19.21
C GLN A 77 -19.21 -20.37 -19.79
N ASP A 78 -20.32 -21.10 -19.93
CA ASP A 78 -21.56 -20.57 -20.50
C ASP A 78 -22.13 -19.38 -19.71
N TRP A 79 -21.93 -19.37 -18.38
CA TRP A 79 -22.42 -18.31 -17.52
C TRP A 79 -21.56 -17.03 -17.59
N TRP A 80 -20.32 -17.10 -18.10
CA TRP A 80 -19.42 -15.99 -18.34
C TRP A 80 -18.45 -16.38 -19.46
N PRO A 81 -18.86 -16.30 -20.72
CA PRO A 81 -18.02 -16.73 -21.86
C PRO A 81 -16.79 -15.83 -22.01
N ALA A 82 -15.67 -16.47 -22.35
CA ALA A 82 -14.42 -15.77 -22.61
C ALA A 82 -14.46 -15.00 -23.93
N ASP A 83 -14.05 -13.73 -23.89
CA ASP A 83 -13.83 -12.96 -25.12
C ASP A 83 -12.74 -13.64 -25.98
N TYR A 84 -12.97 -13.75 -27.26
CA TYR A 84 -12.04 -14.40 -28.20
C TYR A 84 -11.69 -15.85 -27.81
N GLY A 85 -12.50 -16.48 -26.95
CA GLY A 85 -12.25 -17.82 -26.42
C GLY A 85 -11.11 -17.92 -25.41
N HIS A 86 -10.67 -16.81 -24.80
CA HIS A 86 -9.51 -16.79 -23.90
C HIS A 86 -9.70 -15.82 -22.72
N TYR A 87 -9.66 -16.33 -21.47
CA TYR A 87 -9.78 -15.51 -20.26
C TYR A 87 -8.54 -14.68 -19.89
N GLY A 88 -7.42 -14.89 -20.58
CA GLY A 88 -6.17 -14.20 -20.25
C GLY A 88 -6.30 -12.69 -20.07
N PRO A 89 -6.90 -11.93 -21.00
CA PRO A 89 -7.08 -10.49 -20.85
C PRO A 89 -7.90 -10.12 -19.60
N PHE A 90 -8.92 -10.90 -19.28
CA PHE A 90 -9.75 -10.69 -18.09
C PHE A 90 -8.97 -10.91 -16.79
N PHE A 91 -8.11 -11.94 -16.75
CA PHE A 91 -7.24 -12.20 -15.61
C PHE A 91 -6.08 -11.20 -15.50
N ILE A 92 -5.52 -10.70 -16.60
CA ILE A 92 -4.55 -9.60 -16.57
C ILE A 92 -5.18 -8.38 -15.91
N ARG A 93 -6.41 -8.01 -16.29
CA ARG A 93 -7.13 -6.90 -15.67
C ARG A 93 -7.37 -7.15 -14.18
N MET A 94 -7.80 -8.35 -13.77
CA MET A 94 -7.97 -8.70 -12.34
C MET A 94 -6.66 -8.52 -11.56
N THR A 95 -5.56 -9.00 -12.09
CA THR A 95 -4.24 -8.92 -11.45
C THR A 95 -3.75 -7.48 -11.37
N TRP A 96 -3.89 -6.70 -12.46
CA TRP A 96 -3.60 -5.27 -12.46
C TRP A 96 -4.39 -4.55 -11.37
N HIS A 97 -5.69 -4.79 -11.28
CA HIS A 97 -6.58 -4.15 -10.32
C HIS A 97 -6.37 -4.64 -8.87
N ALA A 98 -5.77 -5.80 -8.66
CA ALA A 98 -5.31 -6.21 -7.34
C ALA A 98 -4.04 -5.47 -6.91
N ALA A 99 -3.09 -5.25 -7.84
CA ALA A 99 -1.79 -4.67 -7.54
C ALA A 99 -1.73 -3.14 -7.69
N GLY A 100 -2.51 -2.56 -8.60
CA GLY A 100 -2.49 -1.13 -8.93
C GLY A 100 -3.05 -0.21 -7.85
N THR A 101 -3.54 -0.75 -6.75
CA THR A 101 -3.94 0.00 -5.56
C THR A 101 -2.77 0.40 -4.67
N TYR A 102 -1.55 -0.09 -4.95
CA TYR A 102 -0.35 0.26 -4.18
C TYR A 102 -0.07 1.77 -4.21
N ARG A 103 0.29 2.30 -3.05
CA ARG A 103 0.69 3.71 -2.90
C ARG A 103 2.03 3.84 -2.17
N THR A 104 2.92 4.62 -2.78
CA THR A 104 4.29 4.82 -2.28
C THR A 104 4.33 5.54 -0.94
N SER A 105 3.37 6.45 -0.69
CA SER A 105 3.38 7.34 0.48
C SER A 105 3.36 6.59 1.81
N ASP A 106 2.63 5.49 1.91
CA ASP A 106 2.47 4.69 3.14
C ASP A 106 2.58 3.17 2.92
N GLY A 107 2.78 2.74 1.67
CA GLY A 107 2.93 1.33 1.31
C GLY A 107 1.66 0.51 1.38
N ARG A 108 0.49 1.13 1.58
CA ARG A 108 -0.80 0.44 1.57
C ARG A 108 -1.26 0.11 0.16
N GLY A 109 -2.29 -0.72 0.05
CA GLY A 109 -2.75 -1.26 -1.22
C GLY A 109 -1.82 -2.34 -1.75
N GLY A 110 -1.90 -2.60 -3.06
CA GLY A 110 -1.12 -3.65 -3.72
C GLY A 110 -1.74 -5.03 -3.65
N GLY A 111 -1.09 -6.00 -4.26
CA GLY A 111 -1.56 -7.38 -4.36
C GLY A 111 -1.25 -8.26 -3.15
N GLY A 112 -0.63 -7.69 -2.10
CA GLY A 112 -0.03 -8.44 -1.00
C GLY A 112 -0.98 -9.14 -0.05
N THR A 113 -2.27 -8.81 -0.07
CA THR A 113 -3.24 -9.23 0.96
C THR A 113 -4.50 -9.91 0.41
N GLY A 114 -4.72 -9.84 -0.91
CA GLY A 114 -5.94 -10.34 -1.55
C GLY A 114 -7.20 -9.55 -1.17
N ASP A 115 -7.06 -8.29 -0.85
CA ASP A 115 -8.10 -7.38 -0.38
C ASP A 115 -9.17 -7.05 -1.45
N GLN A 116 -8.89 -7.29 -2.74
CA GLN A 116 -9.89 -7.20 -3.82
C GLN A 116 -11.15 -8.05 -3.57
N ARG A 117 -11.12 -8.97 -2.61
CA ARG A 117 -12.29 -9.77 -2.18
C ARG A 117 -13.28 -8.99 -1.33
N PHE A 118 -12.88 -7.86 -0.76
CA PHE A 118 -13.62 -7.12 0.25
C PHE A 118 -14.06 -5.74 -0.24
N ALA A 119 -15.14 -5.24 0.38
CA ALA A 119 -15.48 -3.84 0.24
C ALA A 119 -14.33 -2.93 0.74
N PRO A 120 -14.14 -1.76 0.13
CA PRO A 120 -14.89 -1.24 -1.01
C PRO A 120 -14.40 -1.77 -2.37
N LEU A 121 -13.22 -2.40 -2.42
CA LEU A 121 -12.54 -2.79 -3.66
C LEU A 121 -13.36 -3.71 -4.55
N ASN A 122 -14.07 -4.68 -3.96
CA ASN A 122 -14.90 -5.62 -4.71
C ASN A 122 -16.09 -4.97 -5.42
N SER A 123 -16.41 -3.73 -5.05
CA SER A 123 -17.60 -3.00 -5.53
C SER A 123 -17.29 -1.68 -6.21
N TRP A 124 -16.01 -1.35 -6.40
CA TRP A 124 -15.64 -0.16 -7.17
C TRP A 124 -16.07 -0.24 -8.63
N PRO A 125 -16.51 0.88 -9.24
CA PRO A 125 -16.84 0.91 -10.67
C PRO A 125 -15.71 0.39 -11.56
N ASP A 126 -14.46 0.74 -11.24
CA ASP A 126 -13.28 0.27 -11.97
C ASP A 126 -13.09 -1.24 -11.89
N ASN A 127 -13.65 -1.90 -10.89
CA ASN A 127 -13.61 -3.35 -10.71
C ASN A 127 -14.84 -4.06 -11.29
N GLY A 128 -15.64 -3.38 -12.11
CA GLY A 128 -16.82 -3.94 -12.75
C GLY A 128 -16.55 -5.31 -13.35
N ASN A 129 -17.39 -6.29 -13.01
CA ASN A 129 -17.33 -7.70 -13.43
C ASN A 129 -16.11 -8.52 -12.92
N LEU A 130 -15.17 -7.98 -12.14
CA LEU A 130 -14.05 -8.78 -11.60
C LEU A 130 -14.48 -9.77 -10.51
N ASP A 131 -15.65 -9.66 -9.96
CA ASP A 131 -16.31 -10.69 -9.15
C ASP A 131 -16.43 -12.01 -9.92
N LYS A 132 -16.70 -11.99 -11.24
CA LYS A 132 -16.74 -13.16 -12.11
C LYS A 132 -15.34 -13.76 -12.29
N ALA A 133 -14.30 -12.93 -12.46
CA ALA A 133 -12.92 -13.40 -12.55
C ALA A 133 -12.51 -14.19 -11.29
N ARG A 134 -12.82 -13.66 -10.11
CA ARG A 134 -12.58 -14.36 -8.84
C ARG A 134 -13.39 -15.66 -8.74
N ARG A 135 -14.62 -15.68 -9.24
CA ARG A 135 -15.45 -16.89 -9.24
C ARG A 135 -14.91 -17.97 -10.18
N LEU A 136 -14.37 -17.61 -11.32
CA LEU A 136 -13.70 -18.54 -12.25
C LEU A 136 -12.49 -19.24 -11.60
N LEU A 137 -11.80 -18.58 -10.68
CA LEU A 137 -10.66 -19.15 -9.96
C LEU A 137 -11.04 -20.08 -8.81
N TRP A 138 -12.32 -20.09 -8.38
CA TRP A 138 -12.75 -20.85 -7.20
C TRP A 138 -12.45 -22.35 -7.28
N PRO A 139 -12.68 -23.06 -8.40
CA PRO A 139 -12.33 -24.49 -8.50
C PRO A 139 -10.85 -24.77 -8.27
N ILE A 140 -9.97 -23.88 -8.76
CA ILE A 140 -8.52 -23.99 -8.53
C ILE A 140 -8.20 -23.74 -7.05
N LYS A 141 -8.77 -22.69 -6.46
CA LYS A 141 -8.59 -22.38 -5.04
C LYS A 141 -9.04 -23.56 -4.17
N GLN A 142 -10.16 -24.20 -4.49
CA GLN A 142 -10.64 -25.41 -3.79
C GLN A 142 -9.64 -26.56 -3.89
N LYS A 143 -9.09 -26.82 -5.08
CA LYS A 143 -8.14 -27.90 -5.33
C LYS A 143 -6.85 -27.77 -4.52
N TYR A 144 -6.29 -26.57 -4.44
CA TYR A 144 -5.01 -26.32 -3.77
C TYR A 144 -5.17 -25.88 -2.30
N GLY A 145 -6.35 -25.44 -1.89
CA GLY A 145 -6.69 -25.11 -0.50
C GLY A 145 -5.78 -24.03 0.08
N ASN A 146 -5.23 -24.33 1.26
CA ASN A 146 -4.41 -23.38 2.02
C ASN A 146 -2.98 -23.23 1.51
N LYS A 147 -2.56 -24.08 0.55
CA LYS A 147 -1.22 -24.01 -0.05
C LYS A 147 -1.05 -22.82 -1.00
N ILE A 148 -2.14 -22.21 -1.42
CA ILE A 148 -2.14 -20.98 -2.20
C ILE A 148 -3.12 -19.97 -1.58
N SER A 149 -2.66 -18.77 -1.24
CA SER A 149 -3.52 -17.65 -0.84
C SER A 149 -4.29 -17.10 -2.03
N TRP A 150 -5.36 -16.36 -1.79
CA TRP A 150 -6.00 -15.57 -2.85
C TRP A 150 -5.06 -14.51 -3.41
N ALA A 151 -4.28 -13.86 -2.55
CA ALA A 151 -3.29 -12.88 -2.96
C ALA A 151 -2.31 -13.46 -3.99
N ASP A 152 -1.65 -14.57 -3.66
CA ASP A 152 -0.71 -15.22 -4.58
C ASP A 152 -1.40 -15.79 -5.82
N LEU A 153 -2.63 -16.28 -5.69
CA LEU A 153 -3.41 -16.83 -6.81
C LEU A 153 -3.76 -15.73 -7.82
N PHE A 154 -4.20 -14.54 -7.38
CA PHE A 154 -4.49 -13.42 -8.27
C PHE A 154 -3.25 -13.00 -9.06
N ILE A 155 -2.12 -12.89 -8.39
CA ILE A 155 -0.87 -12.46 -8.99
C ILE A 155 -0.32 -13.50 -9.98
N LEU A 156 -0.29 -14.78 -9.58
CA LEU A 156 0.18 -15.86 -10.45
C LEU A 156 -0.69 -16.01 -11.70
N THR A 157 -2.00 -15.84 -11.55
CA THR A 157 -2.95 -15.96 -12.67
C THR A 157 -2.67 -14.94 -13.76
N GLY A 158 -2.32 -13.70 -13.41
CA GLY A 158 -1.92 -12.69 -14.40
C GLY A 158 -0.64 -13.05 -15.15
N ASN A 159 0.34 -13.63 -14.46
CA ASN A 159 1.55 -14.11 -15.13
C ASN A 159 1.24 -15.25 -16.11
N VAL A 160 0.48 -16.25 -15.68
CA VAL A 160 0.09 -17.36 -16.55
C VAL A 160 -0.74 -16.88 -17.74
N ALA A 161 -1.59 -15.86 -17.55
CA ALA A 161 -2.35 -15.26 -18.64
C ALA A 161 -1.44 -14.64 -19.70
N ILE A 162 -0.46 -13.83 -19.31
CA ILE A 162 0.51 -13.25 -20.24
C ILE A 162 1.30 -14.34 -20.97
N GLU A 163 1.81 -15.33 -20.24
CA GLU A 163 2.60 -16.42 -20.81
C GLU A 163 1.79 -17.29 -21.80
N SER A 164 0.52 -17.56 -21.50
CA SER A 164 -0.37 -18.34 -22.36
C SER A 164 -0.68 -17.65 -23.71
N MET A 165 -0.53 -16.33 -23.77
CA MET A 165 -0.71 -15.52 -24.97
C MET A 165 0.63 -15.14 -25.63
N GLY A 166 1.75 -15.78 -25.24
CA GLY A 166 3.07 -15.64 -25.85
C GLY A 166 3.93 -14.50 -25.30
N GLY A 167 3.46 -13.77 -24.30
CA GLY A 167 4.27 -12.78 -23.59
C GLY A 167 5.28 -13.44 -22.65
N LYS A 168 6.31 -12.70 -22.25
CA LYS A 168 7.28 -13.15 -21.24
C LYS A 168 7.06 -12.38 -19.96
N THR A 169 7.16 -13.10 -18.83
CA THR A 169 7.20 -12.50 -17.51
C THR A 169 8.62 -12.50 -16.94
N PHE A 170 8.92 -11.58 -16.03
CA PHE A 170 10.25 -11.51 -15.39
C PHE A 170 10.41 -12.56 -14.30
N GLY A 171 9.30 -13.03 -13.75
CA GLY A 171 9.25 -14.06 -12.72
C GLY A 171 8.04 -13.92 -11.81
N PHE A 172 8.03 -14.75 -10.76
CA PHE A 172 6.99 -14.76 -9.73
C PHE A 172 7.59 -15.11 -8.37
N SER A 173 7.08 -14.45 -7.34
CA SER A 173 7.30 -14.85 -5.95
C SER A 173 5.96 -15.02 -5.24
N GLY A 174 5.83 -16.13 -4.53
CA GLY A 174 4.77 -16.34 -3.55
C GLY A 174 5.17 -15.88 -2.14
N GLY A 175 4.25 -16.04 -1.20
CA GLY A 175 4.44 -15.71 0.21
C GLY A 175 3.56 -14.56 0.72
N ARG A 176 2.58 -14.12 -0.06
CA ARG A 176 1.55 -13.15 0.31
C ARG A 176 0.46 -13.85 1.11
N ALA A 177 0.32 -13.48 2.38
CA ALA A 177 -0.74 -14.03 3.23
C ALA A 177 -2.04 -13.26 3.05
N ASP A 178 -3.16 -13.98 3.00
CA ASP A 178 -4.49 -13.37 2.94
C ASP A 178 -4.85 -12.63 4.22
N ILE A 179 -5.55 -11.50 4.09
CA ILE A 179 -6.31 -10.88 5.17
C ILE A 179 -7.75 -11.40 5.18
N TRP A 180 -8.45 -11.19 6.30
CA TRP A 180 -9.79 -11.74 6.55
C TRP A 180 -10.84 -10.70 6.86
N SER A 181 -10.48 -9.44 6.73
CA SER A 181 -11.37 -8.28 6.83
C SER A 181 -10.85 -7.16 5.93
N PRO A 182 -11.70 -6.22 5.52
CA PRO A 182 -11.26 -5.05 4.77
C PRO A 182 -10.15 -4.31 5.52
N PRO A 183 -9.10 -3.84 4.83
CA PRO A 183 -8.13 -2.96 5.46
C PRO A 183 -8.78 -1.61 5.80
N GLU A 184 -8.43 -1.09 6.97
CA GLU A 184 -8.80 0.26 7.38
C GLU A 184 -7.55 1.09 7.59
N ASP A 185 -7.64 2.39 7.35
CA ASP A 185 -6.63 3.37 7.70
C ASP A 185 -7.27 4.58 8.39
N ILE A 186 -6.50 5.62 8.64
CA ILE A 186 -7.06 6.86 9.15
C ILE A 186 -7.96 7.51 8.09
N TYR A 187 -8.99 8.23 8.57
CA TYR A 187 -9.94 8.90 7.69
C TYR A 187 -9.36 10.21 7.16
N TRP A 188 -9.18 10.30 5.85
CA TRP A 188 -8.62 11.46 5.15
C TRP A 188 -9.65 12.39 4.51
N GLY A 189 -10.91 12.11 4.65
CA GLY A 189 -12.02 12.84 4.05
C GLY A 189 -13.09 11.92 3.47
N LYS A 190 -14.08 12.48 2.80
CA LYS A 190 -15.14 11.69 2.17
C LYS A 190 -14.63 11.09 0.87
N GLU A 191 -14.64 9.78 0.78
CA GLU A 191 -14.16 9.05 -0.40
C GLU A 191 -14.90 9.41 -1.68
N ASN A 192 -16.22 9.68 -1.62
CA ASN A 192 -16.99 10.11 -2.77
C ASN A 192 -16.54 11.45 -3.38
N GLU A 193 -15.86 12.29 -2.60
CA GLU A 193 -15.23 13.51 -3.11
C GLU A 193 -13.94 13.21 -3.90
N TRP A 194 -13.40 12.00 -3.76
CA TRP A 194 -12.16 11.55 -4.38
C TRP A 194 -12.37 10.59 -5.53
N LEU A 195 -13.49 9.87 -5.56
CA LEU A 195 -13.86 8.96 -6.64
C LEU A 195 -14.22 9.68 -7.93
N GLU A 196 -14.66 10.94 -7.84
CA GLU A 196 -14.98 11.72 -9.02
C GLU A 196 -13.72 12.32 -9.67
N ASN A 197 -13.85 12.69 -10.95
CA ASN A 197 -12.82 13.39 -11.71
C ASN A 197 -12.29 14.68 -11.06
N LYS A 198 -13.00 15.24 -10.10
CA LYS A 198 -12.62 16.47 -9.38
C LYS A 198 -11.22 16.45 -8.79
N ARG A 199 -10.69 15.29 -8.43
CA ARG A 199 -9.32 15.19 -7.91
C ARG A 199 -8.24 15.38 -8.98
N TYR A 200 -8.59 15.26 -10.26
CA TYR A 200 -7.69 15.46 -11.39
C TYR A 200 -7.97 16.76 -12.14
N SER A 201 -8.99 17.54 -11.77
CA SER A 201 -9.33 18.78 -12.44
C SER A 201 -8.43 19.94 -12.00
N GLY A 202 -7.84 20.65 -12.95
CA GLY A 202 -6.99 21.82 -12.75
C GLY A 202 -5.58 21.50 -12.21
N ASP A 203 -4.90 22.52 -11.73
CA ASP A 203 -3.55 22.44 -11.14
C ASP A 203 -3.61 22.07 -9.64
N ARG A 204 -4.50 21.18 -9.27
CA ARG A 204 -4.72 20.80 -7.89
C ARG A 204 -3.61 19.88 -7.39
N GLU A 205 -2.86 20.33 -6.40
CA GLU A 205 -1.99 19.48 -5.61
C GLU A 205 -2.82 18.71 -4.56
N LEU A 206 -2.69 17.39 -4.55
CA LEU A 206 -3.26 16.57 -3.49
C LEU A 206 -2.33 16.53 -2.30
N GLU A 207 -2.88 16.77 -1.11
CA GLU A 207 -2.14 16.65 0.13
C GLU A 207 -1.68 15.21 0.33
N MET A 208 -0.39 15.01 0.59
CA MET A 208 0.15 13.70 0.96
C MET A 208 -0.39 13.30 2.35
N PRO A 209 -0.77 12.05 2.55
CA PRO A 209 -0.73 10.88 1.68
C PRO A 209 -1.99 10.64 0.84
N LEU A 210 -2.90 11.59 0.79
CA LEU A 210 -4.21 11.51 0.13
C LEU A 210 -4.15 11.12 -1.35
N GLY A 211 -3.00 11.14 -1.91
CA GLY A 211 -2.79 10.90 -3.31
C GLY A 211 -3.09 9.53 -3.82
N ALA A 212 -3.51 8.60 -3.03
CA ALA A 212 -3.67 7.30 -3.59
C ALA A 212 -5.08 6.85 -3.63
N VAL A 213 -5.22 6.12 -4.42
CA VAL A 213 -6.14 5.33 -5.05
C VAL A 213 -6.49 4.11 -4.21
N GLN A 214 -6.77 4.27 -2.97
CA GLN A 214 -7.38 3.18 -2.23
C GLN A 214 -8.77 2.92 -2.78
N MET A 215 -9.35 3.94 -3.39
CA MET A 215 -10.71 3.94 -3.89
C MET A 215 -10.74 4.28 -5.38
N GLY A 216 -10.75 3.27 -6.21
CA GLY A 216 -11.37 3.31 -7.50
C GLY A 216 -10.54 3.77 -8.68
N LEU A 217 -9.52 4.54 -8.54
CA LEU A 217 -8.74 4.96 -9.69
C LEU A 217 -7.39 4.23 -9.74
N ILE A 218 -7.45 3.02 -10.19
CA ILE A 218 -6.30 2.17 -10.49
C ILE A 218 -5.62 2.69 -11.77
N TYR A 219 -6.32 3.52 -12.52
CA TYR A 219 -5.87 4.27 -13.67
C TYR A 219 -6.70 5.56 -13.84
N VAL A 220 -6.35 6.40 -14.78
CA VAL A 220 -7.05 7.65 -15.06
C VAL A 220 -8.34 7.44 -15.84
N ASN A 221 -9.17 8.49 -15.92
CA ASN A 221 -10.34 8.45 -16.79
C ASN A 221 -9.92 8.24 -18.26
N PRO A 222 -10.32 7.13 -18.89
CA PRO A 222 -9.90 6.80 -20.25
C PRO A 222 -10.40 7.78 -21.30
N GLN A 223 -11.44 8.55 -20.99
CA GLN A 223 -11.97 9.59 -21.86
C GLN A 223 -11.16 10.90 -21.78
N GLY A 224 -10.23 11.02 -20.83
CA GLY A 224 -9.53 12.23 -20.44
C GLY A 224 -10.05 12.87 -19.17
N PRO A 225 -9.34 13.84 -18.58
CA PRO A 225 -9.75 14.53 -17.36
C PRO A 225 -11.17 15.13 -17.48
N ASP A 226 -12.01 14.84 -16.51
CA ASP A 226 -13.42 15.27 -16.47
C ASP A 226 -14.24 14.80 -17.72
N GLY A 227 -13.81 13.71 -18.37
CA GLY A 227 -14.41 13.22 -19.61
C GLY A 227 -14.08 14.09 -20.85
N ASN A 228 -13.13 15.04 -20.72
CA ASN A 228 -12.67 15.86 -21.81
C ASN A 228 -11.53 15.16 -22.59
N PRO A 229 -11.68 14.92 -23.91
CA PRO A 229 -10.72 14.12 -24.67
C PRO A 229 -9.44 14.90 -25.05
N ASP A 230 -8.71 15.37 -24.04
CA ASP A 230 -7.42 16.05 -24.18
C ASP A 230 -6.26 15.10 -23.80
N PRO A 231 -5.48 14.59 -24.79
CA PRO A 231 -4.37 13.68 -24.52
C PRO A 231 -3.26 14.26 -23.64
N LEU A 232 -2.95 15.56 -23.76
CA LEU A 232 -1.89 16.18 -22.95
C LEU A 232 -2.31 16.41 -21.50
N ALA A 233 -3.57 16.74 -21.27
CA ALA A 233 -4.13 16.78 -19.92
C ALA A 233 -4.17 15.38 -19.31
N SER A 234 -4.56 14.36 -20.11
CA SER A 234 -4.53 12.95 -19.68
C SER A 234 -3.12 12.49 -19.30
N ALA A 235 -2.09 12.90 -20.06
CA ALA A 235 -0.70 12.55 -19.77
C ALA A 235 -0.24 13.03 -18.38
N ARG A 236 -0.70 14.20 -17.92
CA ARG A 236 -0.41 14.70 -16.56
C ARG A 236 -1.03 13.81 -15.50
N ASP A 237 -2.30 13.46 -15.65
CA ASP A 237 -3.01 12.59 -14.70
C ASP A 237 -2.40 11.19 -14.66
N ILE A 238 -2.02 10.65 -15.83
CA ILE A 238 -1.33 9.35 -15.94
C ILE A 238 -0.01 9.40 -15.17
N ARG A 239 0.83 10.39 -15.40
CA ARG A 239 2.14 10.52 -14.75
C ARG A 239 2.00 10.59 -13.25
N GLU A 240 1.06 11.38 -12.75
CA GLU A 240 0.78 11.50 -11.32
C GLU A 240 0.30 10.18 -10.72
N THR A 241 -0.66 9.53 -11.38
CA THR A 241 -1.23 8.25 -10.90
C THR A 241 -0.18 7.14 -10.88
N PHE A 242 0.62 7.01 -11.95
CA PHE A 242 1.65 5.98 -12.03
C PHE A 242 2.84 6.24 -11.09
N ALA A 243 3.21 7.50 -10.87
CA ALA A 243 4.22 7.86 -9.88
C ALA A 243 3.81 7.41 -8.46
N ARG A 244 2.53 7.49 -8.12
CA ARG A 244 2.00 6.98 -6.85
C ARG A 244 2.08 5.47 -6.70
N MET A 245 2.08 4.74 -7.82
CA MET A 245 2.35 3.30 -7.87
C MET A 245 3.85 2.97 -7.97
N ALA A 246 4.73 3.95 -7.82
CA ALA A 246 6.19 3.86 -7.97
C ALA A 246 6.68 3.67 -9.41
N MET A 247 5.90 4.01 -10.43
CA MET A 247 6.26 3.85 -11.84
C MET A 247 6.78 5.15 -12.44
N ASN A 248 7.88 5.07 -13.17
CA ASN A 248 8.40 6.16 -13.99
C ASN A 248 7.78 6.17 -15.40
N ASP A 249 8.14 7.14 -16.24
CA ASP A 249 7.57 7.29 -17.59
C ASP A 249 7.82 6.05 -18.49
N GLU A 250 8.97 5.41 -18.38
CA GLU A 250 9.28 4.20 -19.15
C GLU A 250 8.42 3.01 -18.72
N GLU A 251 8.31 2.79 -17.42
CA GLU A 251 7.45 1.76 -16.82
C GLU A 251 5.97 2.03 -17.13
N THR A 252 5.56 3.30 -17.13
CA THR A 252 4.20 3.73 -17.47
C THR A 252 3.83 3.38 -18.91
N VAL A 253 4.68 3.76 -19.88
CA VAL A 253 4.45 3.43 -21.30
C VAL A 253 4.47 1.92 -21.51
N ALA A 254 5.44 1.21 -20.90
CA ALA A 254 5.55 -0.24 -21.02
C ALA A 254 4.30 -0.95 -20.49
N LEU A 255 3.80 -0.55 -19.30
CA LEU A 255 2.63 -1.15 -18.68
C LEU A 255 1.35 -0.85 -19.46
N THR A 256 1.17 0.40 -19.92
CA THR A 256 -0.01 0.80 -20.71
C THR A 256 -0.05 0.03 -22.02
N ALA A 257 1.02 0.08 -22.80
CA ALA A 257 1.10 -0.59 -24.09
C ALA A 257 1.02 -2.12 -23.96
N GLY A 258 1.74 -2.69 -23.00
CA GLY A 258 1.74 -4.14 -22.76
C GLY A 258 0.40 -4.66 -22.27
N GLY A 259 -0.28 -3.93 -21.41
CA GLY A 259 -1.64 -4.25 -20.96
C GLY A 259 -2.66 -4.16 -22.10
N HIS A 260 -2.62 -3.07 -22.86
CA HIS A 260 -3.54 -2.82 -23.96
C HIS A 260 -3.20 -3.61 -25.26
N THR A 261 -2.10 -4.37 -25.27
CA THR A 261 -1.88 -5.40 -26.29
C THR A 261 -2.97 -6.47 -26.24
N PHE A 262 -3.58 -6.69 -25.07
CA PHE A 262 -4.53 -7.77 -24.81
C PHE A 262 -5.96 -7.27 -24.61
N GLY A 263 -6.91 -8.05 -25.10
CA GLY A 263 -8.33 -7.92 -24.78
C GLY A 263 -9.04 -6.75 -25.42
N LYS A 264 -10.13 -6.38 -24.77
CA LYS A 264 -11.01 -5.28 -25.16
C LYS A 264 -11.62 -4.59 -23.96
N ALA A 265 -12.05 -3.35 -24.16
CA ALA A 265 -13.00 -2.68 -23.26
C ALA A 265 -14.44 -3.05 -23.62
N HIS A 266 -15.35 -2.98 -22.64
CA HIS A 266 -16.74 -3.37 -22.79
C HIS A 266 -17.66 -2.18 -22.50
N GLY A 267 -18.33 -1.69 -23.53
CA GLY A 267 -19.27 -0.58 -23.48
C GLY A 267 -20.39 -0.79 -24.50
N ALA A 268 -20.95 -2.01 -24.52
CA ALA A 268 -21.96 -2.41 -25.50
C ALA A 268 -23.22 -1.55 -25.46
N SER A 269 -23.55 -0.95 -24.31
CA SER A 269 -24.68 -0.04 -24.14
C SER A 269 -24.53 0.82 -22.87
N ASP A 270 -25.52 1.65 -22.60
CA ASP A 270 -25.60 2.57 -21.46
C ASP A 270 -25.62 1.80 -20.12
N PRO A 271 -24.59 1.93 -19.26
CA PRO A 271 -24.51 1.23 -17.98
C PRO A 271 -25.63 1.67 -17.01
N ASP A 272 -26.01 2.94 -16.98
CA ASP A 272 -27.03 3.47 -16.07
C ASP A 272 -28.41 2.83 -16.31
N LYS A 273 -28.62 2.34 -17.54
CA LYS A 273 -29.88 1.73 -17.93
C LYS A 273 -29.93 0.23 -17.75
N TYR A 274 -28.80 -0.45 -17.91
CA TYR A 274 -28.79 -1.91 -18.08
C TYR A 274 -27.99 -2.67 -17.03
N VAL A 275 -27.12 -2.00 -16.28
CA VAL A 275 -26.29 -2.65 -15.27
C VAL A 275 -26.89 -2.43 -13.88
N GLY A 276 -27.06 -3.53 -13.14
CA GLY A 276 -27.53 -3.53 -11.76
C GLY A 276 -26.43 -3.18 -10.75
N ASP A 277 -26.80 -3.28 -9.48
CA ASP A 277 -25.94 -2.92 -8.35
C ASP A 277 -24.61 -3.70 -8.34
N GLU A 278 -23.61 -3.10 -7.74
CA GLU A 278 -22.31 -3.69 -7.43
C GLU A 278 -22.46 -4.84 -6.41
N PRO A 279 -21.42 -5.70 -6.20
CA PRO A 279 -21.51 -6.88 -5.33
C PRO A 279 -22.01 -6.62 -3.90
N GLU A 280 -21.63 -5.50 -3.27
CA GLU A 280 -22.07 -5.16 -1.92
C GLU A 280 -23.53 -4.63 -1.88
N GLY A 281 -23.98 -3.99 -2.94
CA GLY A 281 -25.36 -3.53 -3.09
C GLY A 281 -26.31 -4.57 -3.66
N ALA A 282 -25.79 -5.63 -4.24
CA ALA A 282 -26.59 -6.65 -4.93
C ALA A 282 -27.48 -7.46 -3.95
N PRO A 283 -28.67 -7.92 -4.39
CA PRO A 283 -29.54 -8.79 -3.60
C PRO A 283 -28.83 -10.06 -3.12
N ILE A 284 -29.20 -10.53 -1.93
CA ILE A 284 -28.53 -11.65 -1.24
C ILE A 284 -28.53 -12.95 -2.07
N GLU A 285 -29.55 -13.18 -2.90
CA GLU A 285 -29.68 -14.33 -3.79
C GLU A 285 -28.65 -14.33 -4.93
N GLN A 286 -27.99 -13.21 -5.21
CA GLN A 286 -26.89 -13.12 -6.17
C GLN A 286 -25.56 -13.61 -5.58
N MET A 287 -25.52 -13.91 -4.29
CA MET A 287 -24.38 -14.57 -3.63
C MET A 287 -23.05 -13.85 -3.82
N GLY A 288 -23.05 -12.50 -3.76
CA GLY A 288 -21.87 -11.66 -3.91
C GLY A 288 -21.41 -11.47 -5.36
N LEU A 289 -22.25 -11.79 -6.34
CA LEU A 289 -22.09 -11.37 -7.72
C LEU A 289 -22.93 -10.11 -7.96
N GLY A 290 -22.31 -9.07 -8.47
CA GLY A 290 -23.00 -7.81 -8.81
C GLY A 290 -23.02 -7.55 -10.31
N TRP A 291 -23.34 -6.32 -10.67
CA TRP A 291 -23.33 -5.80 -12.04
C TRP A 291 -24.10 -6.70 -13.03
N GLN A 292 -25.27 -7.18 -12.61
CA GLN A 292 -26.16 -7.94 -13.50
C GLN A 292 -26.54 -7.09 -14.70
N ASN A 293 -26.28 -7.59 -15.90
CA ASN A 293 -26.49 -6.86 -17.13
C ASN A 293 -27.76 -7.39 -17.85
N SER A 294 -28.71 -6.50 -18.12
CA SER A 294 -29.96 -6.80 -18.80
C SER A 294 -29.94 -6.46 -20.30
N TYR A 295 -28.81 -6.00 -20.85
CA TYR A 295 -28.66 -5.71 -22.27
C TYR A 295 -28.34 -6.98 -23.06
N GLY A 296 -29.12 -7.28 -24.09
CA GLY A 296 -28.91 -8.43 -24.96
C GLY A 296 -28.83 -9.75 -24.17
N SER A 297 -27.71 -10.46 -24.34
CA SER A 297 -27.41 -11.70 -23.56
C SER A 297 -26.86 -11.39 -22.16
N GLY A 298 -26.47 -10.17 -21.87
CA GLY A 298 -25.82 -9.75 -20.65
C GLY A 298 -24.34 -10.10 -20.54
N VAL A 299 -23.82 -10.91 -21.46
CA VAL A 299 -22.45 -11.46 -21.45
C VAL A 299 -21.80 -11.41 -22.85
N GLY A 300 -20.53 -11.70 -22.96
CA GLY A 300 -19.80 -11.73 -24.20
C GLY A 300 -19.80 -10.34 -24.87
N ARG A 301 -20.22 -10.26 -26.15
CA ARG A 301 -20.30 -8.98 -26.88
C ARG A 301 -21.27 -7.96 -26.27
N ASP A 302 -22.22 -8.41 -25.48
CA ASP A 302 -23.20 -7.54 -24.81
C ASP A 302 -22.73 -7.07 -23.42
N THR A 303 -21.51 -7.42 -23.00
CA THR A 303 -20.93 -7.04 -21.71
C THR A 303 -20.78 -5.53 -21.60
N ILE A 304 -21.05 -5.00 -20.41
CA ILE A 304 -20.86 -3.58 -20.06
C ILE A 304 -19.98 -3.51 -18.82
N THR A 305 -18.90 -2.70 -18.88
CA THR A 305 -17.98 -2.40 -17.75
C THR A 305 -17.66 -0.92 -17.63
N SER A 306 -17.05 -0.30 -18.65
CA SER A 306 -16.47 1.05 -18.57
C SER A 306 -17.11 2.07 -19.48
N GLY A 307 -18.02 1.69 -20.35
CA GLY A 307 -18.58 2.55 -21.40
C GLY A 307 -17.69 2.70 -22.65
N ILE A 308 -16.39 2.43 -22.58
CA ILE A 308 -15.50 2.32 -23.76
C ILE A 308 -15.72 0.96 -24.42
N GLU A 309 -15.75 0.90 -25.75
CA GLU A 309 -16.03 -0.33 -26.48
C GLU A 309 -14.96 -0.60 -27.55
N GLY A 310 -14.39 -1.81 -27.55
CA GLY A 310 -13.50 -2.30 -28.61
C GLY A 310 -12.15 -2.80 -28.12
N ALA A 311 -11.42 -3.45 -29.03
CA ALA A 311 -10.06 -3.93 -28.83
C ALA A 311 -9.04 -2.88 -29.27
N TRP A 312 -7.87 -2.87 -28.62
CA TRP A 312 -6.76 -1.99 -29.01
C TRP A 312 -5.94 -2.53 -30.17
N THR A 313 -5.95 -3.84 -30.39
CA THR A 313 -5.12 -4.51 -31.40
C THR A 313 -5.94 -5.48 -32.23
N ALA A 314 -5.40 -5.85 -33.39
CA ALA A 314 -5.98 -6.86 -34.28
C ALA A 314 -5.88 -8.29 -33.71
N ASN A 315 -4.99 -8.51 -32.74
CA ASN A 315 -4.72 -9.83 -32.13
C ASN A 315 -4.89 -9.79 -30.60
N PRO A 316 -6.11 -9.63 -30.06
CA PRO A 316 -6.33 -9.35 -28.65
C PRO A 316 -5.90 -10.45 -27.65
N THR A 317 -5.52 -11.62 -28.14
CA THR A 317 -5.08 -12.77 -27.31
C THR A 317 -3.65 -13.22 -27.65
N LYS A 318 -2.85 -12.31 -28.23
CA LYS A 318 -1.47 -12.61 -28.61
C LYS A 318 -0.55 -11.44 -28.26
N TRP A 319 0.60 -11.74 -27.67
CA TRP A 319 1.67 -10.77 -27.51
C TRP A 319 2.31 -10.47 -28.87
N ASP A 320 2.24 -9.24 -29.31
CA ASP A 320 2.94 -8.69 -30.46
C ASP A 320 3.15 -7.17 -30.30
N ASN A 321 3.63 -6.49 -31.33
CA ASN A 321 3.86 -5.05 -31.32
C ASN A 321 2.67 -4.23 -31.85
N GLY A 322 1.52 -4.88 -32.08
CA GLY A 322 0.34 -4.31 -32.73
C GLY A 322 -0.21 -3.05 -32.09
N TYR A 323 -0.05 -2.88 -30.75
CA TYR A 323 -0.43 -1.65 -30.08
C TYR A 323 0.30 -0.43 -30.65
N PHE A 324 1.63 -0.49 -30.77
CA PHE A 324 2.41 0.63 -31.31
C PHE A 324 2.28 0.75 -32.84
N ASP A 325 2.13 -0.37 -33.55
CA ASP A 325 1.89 -0.36 -35.02
C ASP A 325 0.63 0.45 -35.32
N LEU A 326 -0.44 0.26 -34.57
CA LEU A 326 -1.70 0.99 -34.72
C LEU A 326 -1.61 2.42 -34.19
N LEU A 327 -1.17 2.61 -32.95
CA LEU A 327 -1.10 3.93 -32.29
C LEU A 327 -0.28 4.94 -33.11
N LEU A 328 0.86 4.53 -33.66
CA LEU A 328 1.78 5.39 -34.37
C LEU A 328 1.58 5.36 -35.89
N GLY A 329 0.94 4.31 -36.43
CA GLY A 329 0.79 4.06 -37.87
C GLY A 329 -0.43 4.73 -38.50
N TYR A 330 -1.43 5.13 -37.70
CA TYR A 330 -2.66 5.73 -38.22
C TYR A 330 -2.86 7.16 -37.74
N GLU A 331 -3.65 7.92 -38.49
CA GLU A 331 -4.35 9.09 -37.99
C GLU A 331 -5.65 8.65 -37.33
N TRP A 332 -6.07 9.39 -36.29
CA TRP A 332 -7.17 9.01 -35.40
C TRP A 332 -8.27 10.06 -35.42
N GLU A 333 -9.53 9.63 -35.38
CA GLU A 333 -10.69 10.48 -35.21
C GLU A 333 -11.42 10.18 -33.90
N LEU A 334 -11.92 11.24 -33.27
CA LEU A 334 -12.69 11.13 -32.04
C LEU A 334 -14.13 10.69 -32.37
N VAL A 335 -14.56 9.60 -31.76
CA VAL A 335 -15.91 9.04 -31.93
C VAL A 335 -16.58 8.79 -30.57
N LYS A 336 -17.85 8.37 -30.62
CA LYS A 336 -18.58 7.89 -29.46
C LYS A 336 -18.76 6.38 -29.52
N SER A 337 -18.55 5.72 -28.37
CA SER A 337 -18.90 4.30 -28.18
C SER A 337 -20.42 4.10 -28.19
N PRO A 338 -20.92 2.86 -28.26
CA PRO A 338 -22.36 2.58 -28.10
C PRO A 338 -22.94 3.06 -26.75
N ALA A 339 -22.12 3.10 -25.71
CA ALA A 339 -22.48 3.65 -24.39
C ALA A 339 -22.37 5.18 -24.30
N GLY A 340 -21.90 5.86 -25.37
CA GLY A 340 -21.76 7.30 -25.42
C GLY A 340 -20.44 7.87 -24.94
N ALA A 341 -19.49 7.04 -24.53
CA ALA A 341 -18.17 7.47 -24.10
C ALA A 341 -17.27 7.92 -25.27
N HIS A 342 -16.36 8.86 -25.02
CA HIS A 342 -15.38 9.28 -26.01
C HIS A 342 -14.29 8.22 -26.19
N GLN A 343 -14.00 7.88 -27.44
CA GLN A 343 -12.89 7.01 -27.85
C GLN A 343 -12.37 7.40 -29.21
N TRP A 344 -11.24 6.85 -29.64
CA TRP A 344 -10.58 7.18 -30.89
C TRP A 344 -10.56 5.98 -31.83
N HIS A 345 -10.92 6.18 -33.09
CA HIS A 345 -10.85 5.16 -34.13
C HIS A 345 -9.81 5.52 -35.20
N PRO A 346 -9.10 4.53 -35.77
CA PRO A 346 -8.16 4.78 -36.88
C PRO A 346 -8.90 5.19 -38.13
N ILE A 347 -8.36 6.16 -38.86
CA ILE A 347 -8.94 6.62 -40.11
C ILE A 347 -8.51 5.68 -41.24
N ASN A 348 -9.46 5.08 -41.94
CA ASN A 348 -9.26 4.14 -43.06
C ASN A 348 -8.32 2.97 -42.67
N PRO A 349 -8.61 2.18 -41.65
CA PRO A 349 -7.80 1.04 -41.26
C PRO A 349 -7.79 -0.03 -42.38
N LYS A 350 -6.67 -0.73 -42.53
CA LYS A 350 -6.60 -1.91 -43.39
C LYS A 350 -7.36 -3.07 -42.77
N ASP A 351 -7.83 -4.01 -43.59
CA ASP A 351 -8.55 -5.19 -43.12
C ASP A 351 -7.74 -6.06 -42.15
N GLU A 352 -6.42 -6.08 -42.27
CA GLU A 352 -5.50 -6.81 -41.39
C GLU A 352 -5.38 -6.18 -40.02
N ASP A 353 -5.70 -4.90 -39.88
CA ASP A 353 -5.60 -4.09 -38.66
C ASP A 353 -6.95 -3.98 -37.91
N LEU A 354 -7.99 -4.62 -38.44
CA LEU A 354 -9.28 -4.78 -37.78
C LEU A 354 -9.25 -5.92 -36.76
N ALA A 355 -9.86 -5.73 -35.61
CA ALA A 355 -10.01 -6.78 -34.59
C ALA A 355 -11.11 -7.78 -34.95
N PRO A 356 -11.05 -9.03 -34.50
CA PRO A 356 -12.20 -9.92 -34.53
C PRO A 356 -13.29 -9.44 -33.53
N ASP A 357 -14.54 -9.80 -33.78
CA ASP A 357 -15.57 -9.70 -32.74
C ASP A 357 -15.29 -10.68 -31.60
N ALA A 358 -15.67 -10.32 -30.37
CA ALA A 358 -15.35 -11.06 -29.16
C ALA A 358 -15.92 -12.50 -29.13
N GLN A 359 -17.02 -12.76 -29.84
CA GLN A 359 -17.72 -14.06 -29.87
C GLN A 359 -17.68 -14.72 -31.26
N ASP A 360 -17.55 -13.95 -32.35
CA ASP A 360 -17.55 -14.44 -33.70
C ASP A 360 -16.35 -13.88 -34.48
N GLY A 361 -15.27 -14.65 -34.51
CA GLY A 361 -14.03 -14.26 -35.19
C GLY A 361 -14.16 -14.06 -36.73
N SER A 362 -15.30 -14.40 -37.33
CA SER A 362 -15.58 -14.10 -38.75
C SER A 362 -16.01 -12.64 -38.99
N ILE A 363 -16.46 -11.98 -37.93
CA ILE A 363 -16.84 -10.56 -37.97
C ILE A 363 -15.63 -9.71 -37.64
N LYS A 364 -15.38 -8.67 -38.42
CA LYS A 364 -14.31 -7.71 -38.20
C LYS A 364 -14.90 -6.40 -37.65
N VAL A 365 -14.25 -5.86 -36.63
CA VAL A 365 -14.63 -4.59 -35.97
C VAL A 365 -13.45 -3.65 -35.93
N SER A 366 -13.69 -2.35 -35.88
CA SER A 366 -12.61 -1.36 -35.77
C SER A 366 -11.85 -1.55 -34.44
N THR A 367 -10.54 -1.43 -34.50
CA THR A 367 -9.72 -1.21 -33.30
C THR A 367 -9.95 0.20 -32.76
N MET A 368 -9.61 0.44 -31.50
CA MET A 368 -9.80 1.75 -30.86
C MET A 368 -8.61 2.11 -29.98
N MET A 369 -8.51 3.40 -29.64
CA MET A 369 -7.65 3.93 -28.60
C MET A 369 -8.48 4.78 -27.64
N THR A 370 -8.08 4.82 -26.39
CA THR A 370 -8.60 5.77 -25.40
C THR A 370 -7.85 7.10 -25.47
N THR A 371 -8.35 8.15 -24.83
CA THR A 371 -7.59 9.41 -24.72
C THR A 371 -6.29 9.20 -23.93
N ALA A 372 -6.29 8.27 -22.98
CA ALA A 372 -5.07 7.88 -22.26
C ALA A 372 -4.03 7.21 -23.17
N ASP A 373 -4.46 6.40 -24.16
CA ASP A 373 -3.54 5.85 -25.19
C ASP A 373 -2.99 6.94 -26.10
N MET A 374 -3.84 7.88 -26.49
CA MET A 374 -3.40 9.01 -27.30
C MET A 374 -2.34 9.86 -26.58
N ALA A 375 -2.35 9.90 -25.25
CA ALA A 375 -1.29 10.53 -24.47
C ALA A 375 0.08 9.88 -24.72
N MET A 376 0.16 8.56 -24.93
CA MET A 376 1.42 7.87 -25.25
C MET A 376 2.01 8.30 -26.60
N ARG A 377 1.17 8.81 -27.51
CA ARG A 377 1.57 9.36 -28.81
C ARG A 377 1.87 10.86 -28.75
N GLU A 378 1.12 11.63 -27.97
CA GLU A 378 1.14 13.09 -28.04
C GLU A 378 2.05 13.76 -27.00
N ASP A 379 2.18 13.22 -25.78
CA ASP A 379 3.09 13.74 -24.76
C ASP A 379 4.55 13.57 -25.22
N PRO A 380 5.38 14.64 -25.20
CA PRO A 380 6.74 14.59 -25.73
C PRO A 380 7.63 13.52 -25.10
N SER A 381 7.52 13.27 -23.80
CA SER A 381 8.32 12.25 -23.08
C SER A 381 7.85 10.84 -23.42
N TYR A 382 6.54 10.60 -23.32
CA TYR A 382 5.96 9.30 -23.68
C TYR A 382 6.18 8.94 -25.16
N LYS A 383 6.07 9.90 -26.07
CA LYS A 383 6.29 9.70 -27.51
C LYS A 383 7.69 9.18 -27.84
N ILE A 384 8.70 9.69 -27.16
CA ILE A 384 10.09 9.21 -27.35
C ILE A 384 10.20 7.74 -26.96
N ILE A 385 9.61 7.37 -25.82
CA ILE A 385 9.61 6.00 -25.31
C ILE A 385 8.79 5.09 -26.22
N SER A 386 7.59 5.51 -26.61
CA SER A 386 6.70 4.75 -27.52
C SER A 386 7.36 4.45 -28.86
N LYS A 387 8.03 5.43 -29.48
CA LYS A 387 8.78 5.22 -30.73
C LYS A 387 9.94 4.25 -30.54
N ARG A 388 10.70 4.37 -29.45
CA ARG A 388 11.80 3.46 -29.15
C ARG A 388 11.30 2.02 -28.99
N PHE A 389 10.20 1.82 -28.30
CA PHE A 389 9.58 0.50 -28.11
C PHE A 389 9.00 -0.06 -29.40
N HIS A 390 8.40 0.79 -30.23
CA HIS A 390 7.94 0.40 -31.56
C HIS A 390 9.08 -0.10 -32.46
N GLU A 391 10.20 0.62 -32.45
CA GLU A 391 11.39 0.27 -33.21
C GLU A 391 12.17 -0.92 -32.67
N ASN A 392 11.99 -1.23 -31.35
CA ASN A 392 12.73 -2.27 -30.62
C ASN A 392 11.79 -3.16 -29.79
N PRO A 393 11.04 -4.09 -30.41
CA PRO A 393 10.07 -4.94 -29.72
C PRO A 393 10.64 -5.77 -28.56
N ASP A 394 11.91 -6.20 -28.65
CA ASP A 394 12.57 -6.93 -27.56
C ASP A 394 12.81 -6.05 -26.32
N GLN A 395 13.12 -4.75 -26.52
CA GLN A 395 13.24 -3.80 -25.41
C GLN A 395 11.86 -3.54 -24.77
N PHE A 396 10.82 -3.42 -25.58
CA PHE A 396 9.45 -3.30 -25.09
C PHE A 396 9.05 -4.50 -24.22
N GLN A 397 9.31 -5.71 -24.71
CA GLN A 397 8.98 -6.92 -23.98
C GLN A 397 9.72 -7.02 -22.63
N ASP A 398 11.03 -6.68 -22.59
CA ASP A 398 11.80 -6.69 -21.34
C ASP A 398 11.32 -5.59 -20.38
N ALA A 399 11.06 -4.39 -20.89
CA ALA A 399 10.55 -3.28 -20.08
C ALA A 399 9.17 -3.60 -19.48
N PHE A 400 8.26 -4.18 -20.27
CA PHE A 400 6.96 -4.63 -19.79
C PHE A 400 7.09 -5.72 -18.72
N ALA A 401 7.91 -6.74 -18.97
CA ALA A 401 8.10 -7.84 -18.00
C ALA A 401 8.64 -7.33 -16.66
N ARG A 402 9.60 -6.40 -16.68
CA ARG A 402 10.18 -5.79 -15.46
C ARG A 402 9.19 -4.86 -14.75
N ALA A 403 8.49 -4.01 -15.48
CA ALA A 403 7.50 -3.10 -14.91
C ALA A 403 6.30 -3.88 -14.33
N TRP A 404 5.84 -4.93 -15.01
CA TRP A 404 4.82 -5.85 -14.51
C TRP A 404 5.27 -6.55 -13.24
N PHE A 405 6.49 -7.06 -13.19
CA PHE A 405 7.05 -7.67 -11.99
C PHE A 405 7.14 -6.68 -10.83
N LYS A 406 7.56 -5.44 -11.07
CA LYS A 406 7.60 -4.38 -10.05
C LYS A 406 6.20 -4.08 -9.53
N LEU A 407 5.21 -3.88 -10.40
CA LEU A 407 3.81 -3.66 -10.02
C LEU A 407 3.31 -4.73 -9.06
N LEU A 408 3.62 -5.99 -9.35
CA LEU A 408 3.12 -7.16 -8.61
C LEU A 408 3.91 -7.50 -7.33
N HIS A 409 5.11 -6.94 -7.14
CA HIS A 409 6.00 -7.34 -6.04
C HIS A 409 6.50 -6.16 -5.20
N ARG A 410 6.11 -4.92 -5.56
CA ARG A 410 6.58 -3.71 -4.86
C ARG A 410 6.22 -3.68 -3.39
N ASP A 411 5.12 -4.33 -3.02
CA ASP A 411 4.57 -4.43 -1.67
C ASP A 411 5.08 -5.65 -0.86
N MET A 412 6.06 -6.42 -1.38
CA MET A 412 6.56 -7.63 -0.72
C MET A 412 7.84 -7.42 0.09
N GLY A 413 8.45 -6.25 0.00
CA GLY A 413 9.75 -5.96 0.64
C GLY A 413 10.93 -6.63 -0.07
N PRO A 414 12.02 -6.91 0.67
CA PRO A 414 13.26 -7.41 0.08
C PRO A 414 13.15 -8.84 -0.44
N LYS A 415 13.95 -9.17 -1.45
CA LYS A 415 14.00 -10.48 -2.11
C LYS A 415 14.14 -11.68 -1.15
N THR A 416 14.75 -11.49 0.02
CA THR A 416 14.88 -12.54 1.06
C THR A 416 13.52 -13.05 1.57
N ARG A 417 12.44 -12.33 1.31
CA ARG A 417 11.08 -12.74 1.65
C ARG A 417 10.40 -13.57 0.55
N TYR A 418 10.98 -13.64 -0.64
CA TYR A 418 10.38 -14.26 -1.82
C TYR A 418 10.44 -15.78 -1.76
N LEU A 419 9.37 -16.45 -2.21
CA LEU A 419 9.23 -17.91 -2.23
C LEU A 419 8.84 -18.41 -3.62
N GLY A 420 9.31 -19.59 -3.96
CA GLY A 420 8.91 -20.29 -5.18
C GLY A 420 10.04 -20.48 -6.18
N PRO A 421 9.80 -21.30 -7.21
CA PRO A 421 10.83 -21.70 -8.17
C PRO A 421 11.11 -20.65 -9.26
N GLU A 422 10.24 -19.65 -9.43
CA GLU A 422 10.36 -18.61 -10.46
C GLU A 422 10.83 -17.26 -9.90
N VAL A 423 11.35 -17.25 -8.66
CA VAL A 423 11.97 -16.05 -8.09
C VAL A 423 13.18 -15.64 -8.94
N PRO A 424 13.20 -14.41 -9.49
CA PRO A 424 14.30 -13.94 -10.33
C PRO A 424 15.64 -13.99 -9.60
N LYS A 425 16.71 -14.37 -10.33
CA LYS A 425 18.07 -14.32 -9.77
C LYS A 425 18.57 -12.89 -9.59
N GLU A 426 18.21 -12.03 -10.52
CA GLU A 426 18.53 -10.61 -10.47
C GLU A 426 17.83 -9.96 -9.27
N GLU A 427 18.52 -9.05 -8.60
CA GLU A 427 18.00 -8.22 -7.53
C GLU A 427 17.89 -6.79 -8.03
N LEU A 428 16.69 -6.23 -7.95
CA LEU A 428 16.38 -4.92 -8.51
C LEU A 428 16.51 -3.84 -7.42
N ILE A 429 16.94 -2.63 -7.81
CA ILE A 429 17.24 -1.56 -6.85
C ILE A 429 16.03 -1.20 -5.96
N TRP A 430 14.83 -1.22 -6.51
CA TRP A 430 13.59 -0.92 -5.79
C TRP A 430 13.20 -1.99 -4.75
N GLN A 431 13.86 -3.14 -4.72
CA GLN A 431 13.69 -4.18 -3.70
C GLN A 431 14.50 -3.87 -2.41
N ASP A 432 15.14 -2.71 -2.35
CA ASP A 432 15.98 -2.25 -1.23
C ASP A 432 17.06 -3.29 -0.83
N PRO A 433 17.89 -3.73 -1.78
CA PRO A 433 18.82 -4.85 -1.56
C PRO A 433 19.79 -4.59 -0.40
N VAL A 434 19.97 -5.62 0.43
CA VAL A 434 20.90 -5.60 1.57
C VAL A 434 21.78 -6.85 1.52
N PRO A 435 23.11 -6.71 1.53
CA PRO A 435 24.01 -7.85 1.63
C PRO A 435 23.76 -8.66 2.91
N THR A 436 24.00 -9.96 2.85
CA THR A 436 23.91 -10.82 4.03
C THR A 436 24.91 -10.36 5.09
N GLY A 437 24.43 -10.15 6.32
CA GLY A 437 25.26 -9.76 7.44
C GLY A 437 26.05 -10.91 8.07
N ASN A 438 27.14 -10.56 8.75
CA ASN A 438 27.90 -11.50 9.56
C ASN A 438 27.08 -11.88 10.81
N LYS A 439 27.02 -13.17 11.13
CA LYS A 439 26.38 -13.68 12.36
C LYS A 439 27.41 -14.14 13.42
N ASN A 440 28.68 -14.25 13.01
CA ASN A 440 29.73 -14.84 13.81
C ASN A 440 30.63 -13.74 14.38
N TYR A 441 30.17 -13.03 15.39
CA TYR A 441 30.92 -12.07 16.19
C TYR A 441 30.47 -12.13 17.65
N ASN A 442 31.27 -11.53 18.55
CA ASN A 442 30.98 -11.55 19.97
C ASN A 442 30.12 -10.35 20.38
N VAL A 443 28.83 -10.58 20.68
CA VAL A 443 27.89 -9.56 21.12
C VAL A 443 28.31 -8.89 22.43
N ASP A 444 28.92 -9.64 23.38
CA ASP A 444 29.35 -9.07 24.65
C ASP A 444 30.54 -8.13 24.46
N GLU A 445 31.39 -8.38 23.47
CA GLU A 445 32.46 -7.46 23.09
C GLU A 445 31.91 -6.15 22.55
N VAL A 446 30.90 -6.20 21.66
CA VAL A 446 30.21 -5.01 21.16
C VAL A 446 29.59 -4.23 22.35
N LYS A 447 28.86 -4.90 23.23
CA LYS A 447 28.29 -4.27 24.44
C LYS A 447 29.38 -3.67 25.35
N SER A 448 30.52 -4.32 25.49
CA SER A 448 31.65 -3.80 26.28
C SER A 448 32.23 -2.51 25.69
N LEU A 449 32.41 -2.44 24.36
CA LEU A 449 32.89 -1.25 23.66
C LEU A 449 31.86 -0.10 23.75
N LEU A 450 30.60 -0.38 23.58
CA LEU A 450 29.50 0.58 23.76
C LEU A 450 29.46 1.14 25.18
N ASN A 451 29.70 0.30 26.20
CA ASN A 451 29.77 0.70 27.59
C ASN A 451 30.92 1.66 27.89
N LYS A 452 32.04 1.53 27.16
CA LYS A 452 33.24 2.38 27.28
C LYS A 452 33.15 3.64 26.44
N SER A 453 32.21 3.73 25.52
CA SER A 453 31.99 4.89 24.65
C SER A 453 31.42 6.07 25.42
N SER A 454 31.41 7.24 24.78
CA SER A 454 30.80 8.47 25.31
C SER A 454 29.29 8.55 25.03
N LEU A 455 28.68 7.53 24.42
CA LEU A 455 27.27 7.55 24.04
C LEU A 455 26.36 7.50 25.27
N THR A 456 25.40 8.42 25.31
CA THR A 456 24.35 8.40 26.32
C THR A 456 23.28 7.36 26.02
N ILE A 457 22.50 6.97 27.03
CA ILE A 457 21.33 6.09 26.85
C ILE A 457 20.38 6.69 25.82
N GLN A 458 20.11 7.99 25.92
CA GLN A 458 19.24 8.70 25.00
C GLN A 458 19.74 8.59 23.55
N GLN A 459 21.01 8.88 23.28
CA GLN A 459 21.58 8.79 21.94
C GLN A 459 21.52 7.37 21.35
N MET A 460 21.81 6.36 22.15
CA MET A 460 21.75 4.96 21.75
C MET A 460 20.31 4.56 21.37
N VAL A 461 19.33 4.91 22.19
CA VAL A 461 17.93 4.55 21.97
C VAL A 461 17.33 5.36 20.81
N GLU A 462 17.60 6.66 20.74
CA GLU A 462 17.09 7.54 19.69
C GLU A 462 17.64 7.15 18.31
N THR A 463 18.92 6.79 18.21
CA THR A 463 19.53 6.32 16.95
C THR A 463 18.95 4.99 16.51
N ALA A 464 18.76 4.04 17.43
CA ALA A 464 18.14 2.76 17.12
C ALA A 464 16.67 2.93 16.67
N TRP A 465 15.94 3.81 17.35
CA TRP A 465 14.57 4.18 16.92
C TRP A 465 14.57 4.80 15.52
N ALA A 466 15.40 5.80 15.27
CA ALA A 466 15.50 6.46 13.97
C ALA A 466 15.82 5.49 12.82
N SER A 467 16.65 4.47 13.10
CA SER A 467 16.95 3.40 12.14
C SER A 467 15.80 2.44 11.93
N ALA A 468 15.12 2.01 13.00
CA ALA A 468 14.10 0.97 12.97
C ALA A 468 12.71 1.48 12.58
N SER A 469 12.35 2.70 12.98
CA SER A 469 10.99 3.24 12.84
C SER A 469 10.59 3.67 11.42
N THR A 470 11.50 3.53 10.46
CA THR A 470 11.18 3.65 9.03
C THR A 470 10.49 2.40 8.49
N PHE A 471 10.45 1.30 9.24
CA PHE A 471 9.79 0.08 8.82
C PHE A 471 8.30 0.29 8.63
N ARG A 472 7.82 -0.19 7.49
CA ARG A 472 6.40 -0.25 7.13
C ARG A 472 5.98 -1.70 6.97
N GLY A 473 5.04 -2.15 7.79
CA GLY A 473 4.45 -3.48 7.70
C GLY A 473 3.56 -3.66 6.48
N THR A 474 3.15 -2.57 5.85
CA THR A 474 2.27 -2.53 4.69
C THR A 474 2.96 -3.03 3.41
N ASP A 475 4.23 -2.65 3.21
CA ASP A 475 5.05 -3.07 2.05
C ASP A 475 6.41 -3.68 2.44
N MET A 476 6.64 -3.88 3.73
CA MET A 476 7.86 -4.47 4.26
C MET A 476 9.15 -3.72 3.93
N ARG A 477 9.07 -2.42 3.69
CA ARG A 477 10.20 -1.53 3.42
C ARG A 477 10.72 -0.86 4.69
N GLY A 478 11.92 -0.32 4.60
CA GLY A 478 12.58 0.39 5.71
C GLY A 478 13.11 -0.53 6.80
N GLY A 479 13.23 0.01 8.01
CA GLY A 479 13.71 -0.72 9.18
C GLY A 479 15.23 -0.70 9.36
N ALA A 480 15.67 -1.36 10.42
CA ALA A 480 17.08 -1.32 10.86
C ALA A 480 18.05 -2.08 9.93
N ASN A 481 17.55 -3.06 9.12
CA ASN A 481 18.41 -3.80 8.22
C ASN A 481 18.94 -2.90 7.10
N GLY A 482 20.24 -2.98 6.82
CA GLY A 482 20.91 -2.11 5.85
C GLY A 482 21.57 -0.89 6.47
N ALA A 483 21.26 -0.52 7.71
CA ALA A 483 21.75 0.70 8.37
C ALA A 483 21.69 1.94 7.47
N ARG A 484 20.59 2.10 6.71
CA ARG A 484 20.44 3.21 5.76
C ARG A 484 20.39 4.59 6.42
N ILE A 485 20.19 4.64 7.74
CA ILE A 485 20.33 5.87 8.53
C ILE A 485 21.68 6.58 8.34
N ARG A 486 22.74 5.90 7.90
CA ARG A 486 24.07 6.46 7.58
C ARG A 486 24.22 6.90 6.13
N LEU A 487 23.23 6.61 5.28
CA LEU A 487 23.20 6.86 3.84
C LEU A 487 22.19 7.97 3.50
N GLU A 488 22.35 8.55 2.32
CA GLU A 488 21.30 9.44 1.76
C GLU A 488 20.10 8.62 1.28
N PRO A 489 18.88 9.17 1.44
CA PRO A 489 18.56 10.49 2.02
C PRO A 489 18.47 10.48 3.55
N GLN A 490 18.35 9.33 4.20
CA GLN A 490 17.95 9.17 5.60
C GLN A 490 18.89 9.87 6.60
N LYS A 491 20.18 9.92 6.33
CA LYS A 491 21.17 10.59 7.22
C LYS A 491 20.92 12.10 7.36
N ASN A 492 20.26 12.71 6.36
CA ASN A 492 20.02 14.16 6.29
C ASN A 492 18.62 14.57 6.76
N TRP A 493 17.73 13.60 7.08
CA TRP A 493 16.41 13.93 7.56
C TRP A 493 16.45 14.72 8.87
N GLU A 494 15.72 15.83 8.92
CA GLU A 494 15.70 16.74 10.06
C GLU A 494 15.38 16.04 11.39
N VAL A 495 14.41 15.12 11.38
CA VAL A 495 13.98 14.33 12.53
C VAL A 495 15.12 13.52 13.17
N ASN A 496 16.17 13.23 12.42
CA ASN A 496 17.33 12.44 12.86
C ASN A 496 18.45 13.31 13.43
N LYS A 497 18.29 14.64 13.46
CA LYS A 497 19.30 15.58 13.98
C LYS A 497 20.68 15.35 13.35
N PRO A 498 20.91 15.60 12.06
CA PRO A 498 22.08 15.16 11.29
C PRO A 498 23.43 15.42 11.95
N SER A 499 23.62 16.59 12.60
CA SER A 499 24.88 16.94 13.26
C SER A 499 25.19 16.10 14.50
N GLU A 500 24.17 15.66 15.24
CA GLU A 500 24.33 14.75 16.38
C GLU A 500 24.48 13.33 15.91
N LEU A 501 23.63 12.90 14.95
CA LEU A 501 23.66 11.58 14.35
C LEU A 501 25.04 11.26 13.78
N SER A 502 25.68 12.20 13.08
CA SER A 502 27.02 11.99 12.51
C SER A 502 28.05 11.56 13.57
N LYS A 503 28.05 12.21 14.75
CA LYS A 503 28.95 11.89 15.86
C LYS A 503 28.66 10.52 16.45
N VAL A 504 27.38 10.15 16.57
CA VAL A 504 26.97 8.84 17.07
C VAL A 504 27.42 7.76 16.08
N LEU A 505 27.16 7.95 14.78
CA LEU A 505 27.51 7.00 13.73
C LEU A 505 29.04 6.80 13.61
N GLU A 506 29.86 7.83 13.84
CA GLU A 506 31.32 7.69 13.88
C GLU A 506 31.76 6.67 14.95
N ILE A 507 31.22 6.78 16.16
CA ILE A 507 31.50 5.85 17.26
C ILE A 507 31.01 4.44 16.94
N LEU A 508 29.80 4.31 16.39
CA LEU A 508 29.22 3.01 16.06
C LEU A 508 29.97 2.33 14.91
N THR A 509 30.48 3.10 13.96
CA THR A 509 31.31 2.60 12.85
C THR A 509 32.64 2.08 13.37
N ASP A 510 33.35 2.81 14.25
CA ASP A 510 34.58 2.35 14.89
C ASP A 510 34.40 1.02 15.67
N ILE A 511 33.24 0.87 16.36
CA ILE A 511 32.91 -0.39 17.04
C ILE A 511 32.63 -1.52 16.05
N SER A 512 31.94 -1.25 14.97
CA SER A 512 31.67 -2.21 13.88
C SER A 512 32.97 -2.74 13.29
N GLU A 513 33.92 -1.86 12.97
CA GLU A 513 35.24 -2.21 12.42
C GLU A 513 36.08 -3.09 13.38
N LYS A 514 35.99 -2.82 14.69
CA LYS A 514 36.72 -3.57 15.72
C LYS A 514 36.14 -4.96 15.98
N THR A 515 34.85 -5.15 15.76
CA THR A 515 34.16 -6.38 16.17
C THR A 515 33.69 -7.24 15.00
N SER A 516 33.85 -6.78 13.78
CA SER A 516 33.33 -7.41 12.56
C SER A 516 31.78 -7.58 12.56
N ALA A 517 31.07 -6.93 13.47
CA ALA A 517 29.61 -6.81 13.46
C ALA A 517 29.22 -5.77 12.40
N SER A 518 28.10 -5.97 11.72
CA SER A 518 27.55 -4.93 10.83
C SER A 518 27.16 -3.67 11.62
N ILE A 519 27.23 -2.51 10.99
CA ILE A 519 26.76 -1.26 11.62
C ILE A 519 25.27 -1.38 11.99
N ALA A 520 24.47 -2.06 11.16
CA ALA A 520 23.08 -2.34 11.44
C ALA A 520 22.88 -3.10 12.76
N ASP A 521 23.67 -4.14 13.00
CA ASP A 521 23.63 -4.89 14.26
C ASP A 521 24.15 -4.06 15.43
N VAL A 522 25.22 -3.27 15.25
CA VAL A 522 25.78 -2.40 16.31
C VAL A 522 24.75 -1.35 16.74
N ILE A 523 23.99 -0.75 15.82
CA ILE A 523 22.91 0.19 16.12
C ILE A 523 21.82 -0.48 16.99
N VAL A 524 21.39 -1.68 16.62
CA VAL A 524 20.35 -2.40 17.37
C VAL A 524 20.88 -2.83 18.74
N ILE A 525 22.11 -3.32 18.83
CA ILE A 525 22.74 -3.66 20.14
C ILE A 525 22.86 -2.42 21.01
N ALA A 526 23.20 -1.26 20.45
CA ALA A 526 23.28 -0.01 21.21
C ALA A 526 21.90 0.38 21.78
N GLY A 527 20.84 0.33 20.96
CA GLY A 527 19.48 0.57 21.42
C GLY A 527 19.05 -0.39 22.56
N ASN A 528 19.28 -1.68 22.35
CA ASN A 528 19.00 -2.70 23.36
C ASN A 528 19.79 -2.43 24.67
N LEU A 529 21.09 -2.14 24.55
CA LEU A 529 21.93 -1.83 25.71
C LEU A 529 21.43 -0.57 26.46
N GLY A 530 20.99 0.45 25.72
CA GLY A 530 20.37 1.65 26.32
C GLY A 530 19.13 1.30 27.14
N ILE A 531 18.24 0.46 26.58
CA ILE A 531 17.05 -0.02 27.28
C ILE A 531 17.41 -0.95 28.46
N GLU A 532 18.38 -1.85 28.30
CA GLU A 532 18.88 -2.72 29.36
C GLU A 532 19.40 -1.90 30.57
N LYS A 533 20.22 -0.87 30.31
CA LYS A 533 20.70 0.04 31.34
C LYS A 533 19.58 0.80 32.04
N ALA A 534 18.60 1.27 31.26
CA ALA A 534 17.51 2.06 31.79
C ALA A 534 16.47 1.24 32.57
N SER A 535 16.27 -0.03 32.19
CA SER A 535 15.25 -0.91 32.78
C SER A 535 15.81 -1.90 33.79
N GLY A 536 17.12 -2.17 33.78
CA GLY A 536 17.76 -3.25 34.52
C GLY A 536 17.37 -4.66 34.02
N LYS A 537 16.86 -4.80 32.81
CA LYS A 537 16.42 -6.06 32.20
C LYS A 537 17.25 -6.39 30.98
N SER A 538 17.62 -7.65 30.82
CA SER A 538 18.28 -8.15 29.60
C SER A 538 17.28 -8.31 28.46
N LEU A 539 17.68 -7.95 27.25
CA LEU A 539 16.90 -8.10 26.04
C LEU A 539 17.51 -9.15 25.11
N GLU A 540 16.64 -9.91 24.46
CA GLU A 540 17.06 -10.86 23.43
C GLU A 540 17.52 -10.11 22.17
N PHE A 541 18.56 -10.63 21.50
CA PHE A 541 19.12 -10.07 20.29
C PHE A 541 19.41 -11.17 19.27
N ILE A 542 19.01 -10.94 18.03
CA ILE A 542 19.26 -11.85 16.90
C ILE A 542 20.21 -11.15 15.93
N PRO A 543 21.44 -11.70 15.71
CA PRO A 543 22.42 -11.12 14.81
C PRO A 543 22.15 -11.45 13.33
N GLY A 544 22.80 -10.70 12.43
CA GLY A 544 22.86 -11.03 11.01
C GLY A 544 22.24 -10.01 10.08
N ARG A 545 21.98 -8.78 10.54
CA ARG A 545 21.66 -7.66 9.65
C ARG A 545 22.88 -7.31 8.83
N GLY A 546 22.69 -6.95 7.57
CA GLY A 546 23.73 -6.47 6.69
C GLY A 546 23.73 -4.95 6.59
N ASP A 547 24.77 -4.42 5.95
CA ASP A 547 24.91 -2.99 5.70
C ASP A 547 24.71 -2.70 4.22
N ALA A 548 23.73 -1.87 3.88
CA ALA A 548 23.52 -1.37 2.53
C ALA A 548 24.64 -0.41 2.13
N THR A 549 24.80 -0.22 0.82
CA THR A 549 25.67 0.80 0.24
C THR A 549 24.84 1.91 -0.39
N GLN A 550 25.46 3.05 -0.68
CA GLN A 550 24.77 4.13 -1.39
C GLN A 550 24.33 3.68 -2.79
N THR A 551 25.13 2.84 -3.45
CA THR A 551 24.85 2.35 -4.81
C THR A 551 23.69 1.37 -4.89
N ASN A 552 23.34 0.70 -3.78
CA ASN A 552 22.17 -0.17 -3.70
C ASN A 552 21.04 0.43 -2.84
N THR A 553 21.01 1.76 -2.74
CA THR A 553 19.93 2.53 -2.13
C THR A 553 19.30 3.42 -3.19
N ASP A 554 18.03 3.16 -3.49
CA ASP A 554 17.22 3.96 -4.39
C ASP A 554 16.79 5.24 -3.65
N ILE A 555 17.55 6.34 -3.83
CA ILE A 555 17.40 7.57 -3.08
C ILE A 555 15.98 8.12 -3.22
N ASP A 556 15.51 8.25 -4.46
CA ASP A 556 14.20 8.86 -4.76
C ASP A 556 13.06 8.06 -4.12
N SER A 557 13.11 6.72 -4.24
CA SER A 557 12.10 5.87 -3.63
C SER A 557 12.22 5.76 -2.11
N PHE A 558 13.37 6.14 -1.53
CA PHE A 558 13.57 6.14 -0.08
C PHE A 558 13.10 7.43 0.60
N GLU A 559 12.97 8.54 -0.14
CA GLU A 559 12.49 9.82 0.40
C GLU A 559 11.07 9.70 0.98
N VAL A 560 10.21 8.88 0.39
CA VAL A 560 8.85 8.65 0.90
C VAL A 560 8.79 8.00 2.30
N LEU A 561 9.92 7.46 2.78
CA LEU A 561 10.04 6.92 4.13
C LEU A 561 10.41 7.98 5.18
N GLU A 562 10.65 9.25 4.79
CA GLU A 562 10.93 10.32 5.72
C GLU A 562 9.76 10.53 6.69
N PRO A 563 9.99 10.45 8.00
CA PRO A 563 8.94 10.74 8.97
C PRO A 563 8.64 12.25 8.99
N VAL A 564 7.61 12.67 8.26
CA VAL A 564 7.14 14.06 8.28
C VAL A 564 6.48 14.42 9.61
N VAL A 565 5.92 13.42 10.29
CA VAL A 565 5.49 13.47 11.68
C VAL A 565 5.96 12.21 12.40
N ASP A 566 6.54 12.37 13.57
CA ASP A 566 6.89 11.28 14.47
C ASP A 566 6.43 11.60 15.90
N GLY A 567 5.20 11.23 16.22
CA GLY A 567 4.62 11.46 17.55
C GLY A 567 5.39 10.77 18.68
N PHE A 568 6.11 9.67 18.38
CA PHE A 568 6.96 9.01 19.36
C PHE A 568 8.13 9.89 19.81
N ARG A 569 8.66 10.74 18.93
CA ARG A 569 9.70 11.72 19.22
C ARG A 569 9.18 13.15 19.39
N ASN A 570 7.86 13.40 19.39
CA ASN A 570 7.25 14.74 19.35
C ASN A 570 7.78 15.62 18.22
N PHE A 571 8.02 15.02 17.07
CA PHE A 571 8.49 15.72 15.87
C PHE A 571 7.33 15.97 14.90
N GLN A 572 7.29 17.17 14.34
CA GLN A 572 6.37 17.56 13.27
C GLN A 572 7.11 18.55 12.37
N LYS A 573 7.28 18.19 11.09
CA LYS A 573 8.04 18.99 10.11
C LYS A 573 7.31 20.27 9.73
N GLN A 574 5.99 20.21 9.62
CA GLN A 574 5.10 21.33 9.30
C GLN A 574 3.67 21.03 9.79
N ASP A 575 2.78 22.01 9.67
CA ASP A 575 1.36 21.79 9.94
C ASP A 575 0.71 21.02 8.78
N TYR A 576 -0.10 20.04 9.13
CA TYR A 576 -0.87 19.20 8.20
C TYR A 576 -2.38 19.38 8.43
N GLY A 577 -3.20 18.99 7.44
CA GLY A 577 -4.66 18.98 7.56
C GLY A 577 -5.18 17.96 8.57
N VAL A 578 -4.36 16.92 8.87
CA VAL A 578 -4.66 15.84 9.83
C VAL A 578 -4.00 16.13 11.17
N SER A 579 -4.64 15.75 12.27
CA SER A 579 -4.12 16.04 13.61
C SER A 579 -2.87 15.19 13.93
N PRO A 580 -1.94 15.70 14.75
CA PRO A 580 -0.73 14.96 15.13
C PRO A 580 -1.00 13.61 15.82
N GLU A 581 -2.09 13.50 16.57
CA GLU A 581 -2.50 12.26 17.21
C GLU A 581 -3.06 11.23 16.21
N GLU A 582 -3.73 11.65 15.15
CA GLU A 582 -4.15 10.76 14.06
C GLU A 582 -2.94 10.28 13.28
N MET A 583 -1.96 11.15 12.99
CA MET A 583 -0.72 10.76 12.34
C MET A 583 0.16 9.83 13.20
N LEU A 584 0.12 9.98 14.55
CA LEU A 584 0.73 8.99 15.45
C LEU A 584 0.06 7.63 15.32
N LEU A 585 -1.26 7.61 15.27
CA LEU A 585 -2.06 6.40 15.16
C LEU A 585 -1.77 5.68 13.82
N ASP A 586 -1.70 6.43 12.74
CA ASP A 586 -1.33 5.93 11.40
C ASP A 586 0.08 5.30 11.41
N LYS A 587 1.06 6.00 11.97
CA LYS A 587 2.43 5.46 12.09
C LYS A 587 2.48 4.20 12.96
N ALA A 588 1.73 4.15 14.04
CA ALA A 588 1.65 2.97 14.90
C ALA A 588 1.05 1.78 14.16
N GLN A 589 0.00 1.99 13.38
CA GLN A 589 -0.63 0.96 12.56
C GLN A 589 0.32 0.44 11.47
N ILE A 590 0.98 1.33 10.73
CA ILE A 590 1.97 0.95 9.69
C ILE A 590 3.11 0.12 10.29
N MET A 591 3.54 0.44 11.51
CA MET A 591 4.57 -0.33 12.24
C MET A 591 4.05 -1.65 12.82
N GLY A 592 2.75 -1.91 12.77
CA GLY A 592 2.12 -3.09 13.34
C GLY A 592 1.99 -3.08 14.87
N LEU A 593 1.94 -1.89 15.47
CA LEU A 593 1.81 -1.72 16.93
C LEU A 593 0.36 -1.77 17.36
N THR A 594 0.12 -2.39 18.52
CA THR A 594 -1.16 -2.31 19.23
C THR A 594 -1.26 -1.01 20.05
N ALA A 595 -2.47 -0.65 20.50
CA ALA A 595 -2.67 0.53 21.32
C ALA A 595 -1.87 0.51 22.64
N PRO A 596 -1.77 -0.62 23.38
CA PRO A 596 -0.86 -0.73 24.53
C PRO A 596 0.61 -0.54 24.19
N GLU A 597 1.11 -1.11 23.07
CA GLU A 597 2.50 -0.98 22.64
C GLU A 597 2.83 0.46 22.25
N MET A 598 1.95 1.12 21.48
CA MET A 598 2.07 2.54 21.16
C MET A 598 2.17 3.39 22.44
N THR A 599 1.29 3.13 23.40
CA THR A 599 1.23 3.89 24.66
C THR A 599 2.51 3.70 25.49
N VAL A 600 3.01 2.46 25.61
CA VAL A 600 4.26 2.16 26.34
C VAL A 600 5.46 2.83 25.68
N LEU A 601 5.54 2.82 24.36
CA LEU A 601 6.63 3.46 23.62
C LEU A 601 6.65 4.98 23.86
N ILE A 602 5.51 5.65 23.82
CA ILE A 602 5.42 7.08 24.12
C ILE A 602 5.94 7.37 25.54
N GLY A 603 5.41 6.69 26.56
CA GLY A 603 5.85 6.88 27.95
C GLY A 603 7.33 6.59 28.15
N GLY A 604 7.85 5.53 27.52
CA GLY A 604 9.27 5.17 27.56
C GLY A 604 10.18 6.22 26.93
N MET A 605 9.82 6.71 25.75
CA MET A 605 10.56 7.78 25.06
C MET A 605 10.61 9.04 25.92
N ARG A 606 9.48 9.48 26.47
CA ARG A 606 9.40 10.67 27.33
C ARG A 606 10.22 10.50 28.62
N SER A 607 10.18 9.32 29.26
CA SER A 607 10.98 9.08 30.47
C SER A 607 12.48 9.08 30.24
N LEU A 608 12.92 8.79 29.02
CA LEU A 608 14.33 8.87 28.58
C LEU A 608 14.70 10.27 28.04
N GLY A 609 13.77 11.23 28.04
CA GLY A 609 14.00 12.57 27.51
C GLY A 609 14.01 12.66 25.98
N ILE A 610 13.49 11.64 25.28
CA ILE A 610 13.42 11.63 23.83
C ILE A 610 12.17 12.37 23.37
N SER A 611 12.34 13.63 23.02
CA SER A 611 11.32 14.54 22.51
C SER A 611 11.99 15.68 21.77
N SER A 612 11.68 15.85 20.47
CA SER A 612 12.29 16.90 19.62
C SER A 612 11.91 18.30 20.07
N SER A 613 10.70 18.47 20.59
CA SER A 613 10.17 19.75 21.11
C SER A 613 10.43 19.97 22.60
N GLY A 614 10.91 18.94 23.34
CA GLY A 614 11.02 18.94 24.80
C GLY A 614 9.68 18.78 25.52
N HIS A 615 8.55 18.77 24.83
CA HIS A 615 7.23 18.53 25.42
C HIS A 615 7.06 17.08 25.88
N GLY A 616 6.24 16.87 26.91
CA GLY A 616 5.97 15.53 27.46
C GLY A 616 7.06 14.96 28.36
N VAL A 617 8.21 15.62 28.48
CA VAL A 617 9.27 15.28 29.43
C VAL A 617 8.92 15.91 30.76
N PHE A 618 8.15 15.19 31.60
CA PHE A 618 7.58 15.72 32.84
C PHE A 618 8.50 15.64 34.05
N THR A 619 9.58 14.87 33.94
CA THR A 619 10.62 14.73 34.97
C THR A 619 11.98 14.79 34.34
N GLU A 620 12.99 15.23 35.09
CA GLU A 620 14.38 15.22 34.63
C GLU A 620 14.80 13.79 34.25
N PRO A 621 15.31 13.57 33.03
CA PRO A 621 15.70 12.26 32.56
C PRO A 621 16.85 11.68 33.44
N SER A 622 16.53 10.67 34.21
CA SER A 622 17.50 10.00 35.11
C SER A 622 18.29 8.88 34.43
N GLY A 623 18.07 8.65 33.14
CA GLY A 623 18.59 7.48 32.43
C GLY A 623 17.92 6.16 32.85
N LYS A 624 16.76 6.23 33.50
CA LYS A 624 15.95 5.09 33.91
C LYS A 624 14.58 5.14 33.25
N LEU A 625 14.08 3.98 32.87
CA LEU A 625 12.69 3.84 32.45
C LEU A 625 11.79 3.89 33.68
N THR A 626 10.90 4.88 33.71
CA THR A 626 9.93 5.09 34.74
C THR A 626 8.52 5.20 34.17
N ASN A 627 7.49 5.09 34.99
CA ASN A 627 6.11 5.37 34.59
C ASN A 627 5.68 6.82 34.89
N ASP A 628 6.63 7.70 35.17
CA ASP A 628 6.39 9.10 35.55
C ASP A 628 5.56 9.86 34.52
N PHE A 629 5.76 9.57 33.21
CA PHE A 629 4.95 10.17 32.17
C PHE A 629 3.45 9.99 32.47
N PHE A 630 3.02 8.75 32.74
CA PHE A 630 1.61 8.46 32.96
C PHE A 630 1.13 9.02 34.34
N VAL A 631 1.96 8.92 35.35
CA VAL A 631 1.64 9.46 36.70
C VAL A 631 1.42 10.97 36.64
N LYS A 632 2.30 11.70 35.97
CA LYS A 632 2.23 13.16 35.85
C LYS A 632 1.16 13.63 34.87
N LEU A 633 0.96 12.91 33.76
CA LEU A 633 -0.10 13.20 32.79
C LEU A 633 -1.49 13.16 33.44
N LEU A 634 -1.71 12.19 34.30
CA LEU A 634 -3.01 11.93 34.97
C LEU A 634 -3.16 12.66 36.32
N ASP A 635 -2.19 13.48 36.71
CA ASP A 635 -2.23 14.23 37.99
C ASP A 635 -3.33 15.30 37.95
N MET A 636 -4.32 15.12 38.84
CA MET A 636 -5.43 16.06 38.99
C MET A 636 -5.06 17.35 39.75
N GLY A 637 -3.85 17.42 40.31
CA GLY A 637 -3.31 18.61 40.96
C GLY A 637 -2.90 19.72 39.97
N VAL A 638 -2.86 19.39 38.67
CA VAL A 638 -2.52 20.35 37.61
C VAL A 638 -3.71 20.66 36.70
N GLU A 639 -3.65 21.84 36.08
CA GLU A 639 -4.57 22.30 35.04
C GLU A 639 -3.79 22.52 33.75
N TRP A 640 -4.25 21.96 32.62
CA TRP A 640 -3.66 22.16 31.31
C TRP A 640 -4.30 23.32 30.58
N LYS A 641 -3.48 24.21 29.98
CA LYS A 641 -3.92 25.36 29.18
C LYS A 641 -3.24 25.36 27.83
N PRO A 642 -3.95 25.71 26.75
CA PRO A 642 -3.32 25.90 25.43
C PRO A 642 -2.21 26.95 25.50
N ALA A 643 -1.04 26.64 24.92
CA ALA A 643 0.09 27.56 24.81
C ALA A 643 0.46 27.82 23.33
N GLY A 644 -0.13 27.04 22.40
CA GLY A 644 0.02 27.15 20.97
C GLY A 644 -0.94 26.21 20.26
N LYS A 645 -0.81 26.07 18.93
CA LYS A 645 -1.68 25.22 18.12
C LYS A 645 -1.65 23.75 18.58
N ASN A 646 -0.45 23.20 18.83
CA ASN A 646 -0.23 21.81 19.20
C ASN A 646 0.54 21.67 20.53
N SER A 647 0.60 22.72 21.37
CA SER A 647 1.33 22.73 22.64
C SER A 647 0.47 23.25 23.77
N TYR A 648 0.75 22.72 24.96
CA TYR A 648 0.01 22.98 26.19
C TYR A 648 0.97 23.14 27.35
N GLU A 649 0.56 23.92 28.35
CA GLU A 649 1.28 24.12 29.60
C GLU A 649 0.41 23.68 30.77
N SER A 650 1.01 23.01 31.75
CA SER A 650 0.33 22.66 32.98
C SER A 650 0.69 23.63 34.13
N PHE A 651 -0.30 23.94 34.94
CA PHE A 651 -0.20 24.82 36.09
C PHE A 651 -0.70 24.10 37.32
N ASP A 652 0.04 24.20 38.41
CA ASP A 652 -0.41 23.72 39.72
C ASP A 652 -1.67 24.47 40.18
N ARG A 653 -2.73 23.76 40.54
CA ARG A 653 -4.03 24.37 40.82
C ARG A 653 -4.02 25.23 42.09
N SER A 654 -3.11 24.95 43.03
CA SER A 654 -3.03 25.66 44.30
C SER A 654 -2.18 26.94 44.22
N SER A 655 -1.06 26.87 43.48
CA SER A 655 -0.08 27.94 43.42
C SER A 655 -0.12 28.73 42.11
N ALA A 656 -0.85 28.24 41.10
CA ALA A 656 -0.89 28.74 39.72
C ALA A 656 0.50 28.82 39.04
N LYS A 657 1.50 28.09 39.55
CA LYS A 657 2.83 28.04 38.96
C LYS A 657 2.85 27.04 37.79
N LYS A 658 3.57 27.38 36.74
CA LYS A 658 3.84 26.45 35.64
C LYS A 658 4.64 25.25 36.13
N VAL A 659 4.19 24.06 35.76
CA VAL A 659 4.80 22.77 36.17
C VAL A 659 5.53 22.14 35.01
N SER A 660 4.86 21.99 33.84
CA SER A 660 5.41 21.26 32.69
C SER A 660 4.76 21.74 31.39
N SER A 661 5.18 21.14 30.28
CA SER A 661 4.56 21.33 28.96
C SER A 661 4.34 19.99 28.27
N ALA A 662 3.32 19.94 27.42
CA ALA A 662 2.96 18.76 26.65
C ALA A 662 2.60 19.15 25.21
N SER A 663 2.77 18.22 24.29
CA SER A 663 2.21 18.31 22.95
C SER A 663 0.74 17.84 22.95
N ARG A 664 0.05 18.09 21.85
CA ARG A 664 -1.28 17.55 21.61
C ARG A 664 -1.27 16.01 21.63
N VAL A 665 -0.22 15.39 21.08
CA VAL A 665 0.02 13.94 21.13
C VAL A 665 0.09 13.44 22.56
N ASP A 666 0.84 14.11 23.45
CA ASP A 666 0.98 13.68 24.84
C ASP A 666 -0.37 13.73 25.57
N LEU A 667 -1.16 14.79 25.36
CA LEU A 667 -2.46 14.95 26.02
C LEU A 667 -3.52 13.96 25.50
N ALA A 668 -3.38 13.42 24.30
CA ALA A 668 -4.29 12.41 23.76
C ALA A 668 -4.37 11.18 24.69
N PHE A 669 -3.27 10.80 25.34
CA PHE A 669 -3.21 9.67 26.28
C PHE A 669 -3.92 9.93 27.62
N GLY A 670 -4.24 11.18 27.93
CA GLY A 670 -5.04 11.56 29.08
C GLY A 670 -6.49 11.93 28.74
N SER A 671 -6.77 12.26 27.48
CA SER A 671 -8.08 12.76 27.03
C SER A 671 -8.93 11.72 26.28
N ASN A 672 -8.33 10.89 25.43
CA ASN A 672 -9.06 9.79 24.79
C ASN A 672 -9.35 8.69 25.80
N SER A 673 -10.61 8.26 25.93
CA SER A 673 -11.04 7.33 26.98
C SER A 673 -10.34 5.96 26.93
N GLN A 674 -10.04 5.43 25.75
CA GLN A 674 -9.36 4.14 25.60
C GLN A 674 -7.86 4.26 25.91
N LEU A 675 -7.19 5.27 25.37
CA LEU A 675 -5.78 5.53 25.68
C LEU A 675 -5.58 5.89 27.15
N ARG A 676 -6.51 6.64 27.75
CA ARG A 676 -6.50 6.96 29.17
C ARG A 676 -6.61 5.69 30.02
N ALA A 677 -7.50 4.77 29.69
CA ALA A 677 -7.64 3.50 30.45
C ALA A 677 -6.31 2.70 30.42
N ILE A 678 -5.58 2.69 29.29
CA ILE A 678 -4.26 2.07 29.20
C ILE A 678 -3.24 2.86 30.05
N ALA A 679 -3.23 4.19 29.95
CA ALA A 679 -2.36 5.06 30.74
C ALA A 679 -2.57 4.91 32.24
N GLU A 680 -3.81 4.74 32.70
CA GLU A 680 -4.15 4.47 34.09
C GLU A 680 -3.53 3.15 34.60
N VAL A 681 -3.63 2.07 33.80
CA VAL A 681 -2.97 0.79 34.13
C VAL A 681 -1.45 0.98 34.21
N LEU A 682 -0.85 1.65 33.24
CA LEU A 682 0.60 1.87 33.18
C LEU A 682 1.09 2.79 34.29
N SER A 683 0.28 3.74 34.77
CA SER A 683 0.61 4.60 35.91
C SER A 683 0.75 3.82 37.21
N LEU A 684 0.11 2.65 37.34
CA LEU A 684 0.10 1.79 38.52
C LEU A 684 1.14 0.66 38.45
N ILE A 685 1.82 0.48 37.29
CA ILE A 685 2.84 -0.56 37.16
C ILE A 685 4.16 -0.04 37.72
N HIS A 686 4.69 -0.72 38.75
CA HIS A 686 6.05 -0.53 39.19
C HIS A 686 6.99 -1.28 38.24
N ILE A 687 8.01 -0.62 37.68
CA ILE A 687 9.00 -1.19 36.78
C ILE A 687 9.73 -2.41 37.35
N SER A 688 9.64 -2.64 38.67
CA SER A 688 10.23 -3.76 39.40
C SER A 688 9.47 -5.09 39.31
N GLU A 689 8.27 -5.15 38.71
CA GLU A 689 7.48 -6.40 38.63
C GLU A 689 7.56 -7.07 37.25
N PRO A 690 8.39 -8.11 37.05
CA PRO A 690 8.58 -8.77 35.74
C PRO A 690 7.44 -9.69 35.31
N THR A 691 6.54 -10.09 36.22
CA THR A 691 5.59 -11.18 36.00
C THR A 691 4.35 -10.82 35.21
N ARG A 692 3.98 -9.54 35.11
CA ARG A 692 2.81 -9.09 34.33
C ARG A 692 3.07 -8.77 32.86
N ARG A 693 4.35 -8.64 32.44
CA ARG A 693 4.73 -8.22 31.10
C ARG A 693 4.57 -9.29 29.99
N LYS A 694 4.29 -10.54 30.33
CA LYS A 694 4.03 -11.60 29.34
C LYS A 694 2.61 -11.59 28.76
N ARG A 695 1.76 -10.64 29.18
CA ARG A 695 0.36 -10.54 28.75
C ARG A 695 -0.03 -9.18 28.17
N ILE A 696 0.91 -8.25 28.01
CA ILE A 696 0.68 -6.99 27.31
C ILE A 696 1.60 -6.95 26.10
#